data_8b50237b3880324b580cf68cceee2a19
#
_entry.id   8b50237b3880324b580cf68cceee2a19
#
_cell.length_a   1.000
_cell.length_b   1.000
_cell.length_c   1.000
_cell.angle_alpha   90.00
_cell.angle_beta   90.00
_cell.angle_gamma   90.00
#
_symmetry.space_group_name_H-M   'P 1'
#
loop_
_entity.id
_entity.type
_entity.pdbx_description
1 polymer ?
#
loop_
_entity_poly.entity_id
_entity_poly.type
_entity_poly.pdbx_seq_one_letter_code
_entity_poly.pdbx_strand_id
1 'polypeptide(L)'
;MSLFGHKQKTVEPDAIPTTVEQAIPIRDVCEDGIFLVGRNLWSKTYRFTDVNYATASKEDKEGMFFAYSEILNTFDAGAMTKITVNNRRLNQTKFRENNMLELQGDSLDKYRNEYNRILAGNANLSNGITQDKYLTVTVEKKTEEEARAYFNRISAEFAALFAKLGSKFEEVTAEEKLRILFDFFHYGAEDDYRYDAGLYAQRGYSFKDAIAPDSLELRTDYFKMDGRYGRVLYLRDYANFIKDSFIAELTDIDRGMILSIDASPITTEAAVKLGENKLLSVETNISNWQRKQNSNNNFSATVPYDMERQREESREFLNDLVARDQRMIPALITLVHTADTKEQLDADTESIRQCARKHLCSLNILRWQQLEGLNTVLPYGAPKLDIRRTLTTESLAVFMPFRVQEVCHTGGIYFANNAISKNLIMVNRAELLNGNSFITGVSGSGKSILAKQEIINLFLSDKDADIIIIDPEREYGKIMDSFGGENIEISATSKNHINAMDINMDYADGQNPVTLKSEYMLSLCEQAVCDLGPKQKSLIDRCTANLLNGYMRSGFCGKVPTLKDFYEELKAQPEPEAKDIALSLELFTSGSLDTFANETNVDTKNRLICYDIHDLGRALMPIGMLVVLDNILNRITANKARGRKTYIFIDEIYLLFKHEYSANFLFTLWKRVRKYGAFITGITQNVEDLLQSHTARTMLANSELVVMLNQAATDREELASLMGISDLQMGYITNVDAGHGLVKIGGALVPFVNKVPKDTKLYALMTTKFGE
;
A
#
# COMPACT_ATOMS: atom_id res chain seq x y z
N MET A 1 13.27 -11.96 29.54
CA MET A 1 12.81 -13.00 30.51
C MET A 1 12.07 -14.07 29.73
N SER A 2 12.34 -15.35 29.99
CA SER A 2 11.57 -16.45 29.37
C SER A 2 10.12 -16.37 29.85
N LEU A 3 9.16 -16.41 28.92
CA LEU A 3 7.72 -16.37 29.25
C LEU A 3 7.25 -17.58 30.06
N PHE A 4 8.04 -18.69 30.06
CA PHE A 4 7.66 -19.97 30.65
C PHE A 4 8.79 -20.56 31.46
N GLY A 5 8.82 -20.29 32.75
CA GLY A 5 9.81 -20.79 33.72
C GLY A 5 9.65 -22.28 34.10
N HIS A 6 9.01 -23.12 33.29
CA HIS A 6 8.85 -24.55 33.62
C HIS A 6 9.93 -25.40 32.95
N LYS A 7 10.69 -26.13 33.75
CA LYS A 7 11.60 -27.21 33.30
C LYS A 7 10.78 -28.25 32.53
N GLN A 8 10.67 -28.10 31.20
CA GLN A 8 10.20 -29.16 30.35
C GLN A 8 11.23 -30.30 30.39
N LYS A 9 10.74 -31.53 30.56
CA LYS A 9 11.55 -32.75 30.38
C LYS A 9 12.20 -32.67 29.00
N THR A 10 13.52 -32.61 28.96
CA THR A 10 14.30 -32.60 27.71
C THR A 10 14.01 -33.89 26.95
N VAL A 11 13.26 -33.74 25.84
CA VAL A 11 13.16 -34.84 24.85
C VAL A 11 14.53 -34.96 24.18
N GLU A 12 15.07 -36.17 24.17
CA GLU A 12 16.33 -36.46 23.46
C GLU A 12 16.17 -36.12 21.95
N PRO A 13 17.25 -35.63 21.28
CA PRO A 13 17.13 -35.10 19.91
C PRO A 13 16.60 -36.07 18.84
N ASP A 14 16.63 -37.36 19.10
CA ASP A 14 16.30 -38.43 18.14
C ASP A 14 15.06 -39.26 18.52
N ALA A 15 14.29 -38.87 19.53
CA ALA A 15 13.07 -39.57 19.89
C ALA A 15 11.93 -39.29 18.91
N ILE A 16 11.28 -40.38 18.42
CA ILE A 16 10.08 -40.23 17.59
C ILE A 16 8.99 -39.54 18.41
N PRO A 17 8.42 -38.40 17.92
CA PRO A 17 7.37 -37.71 18.65
C PRO A 17 6.15 -38.63 18.87
N THR A 18 5.66 -38.70 20.10
CA THR A 18 4.45 -39.46 20.47
C THR A 18 3.23 -38.57 20.65
N THR A 19 3.41 -37.26 20.75
CA THR A 19 2.34 -36.26 20.81
C THR A 19 2.57 -35.17 19.73
N VAL A 20 1.51 -34.45 19.39
CA VAL A 20 1.59 -33.35 18.40
C VAL A 20 2.50 -32.23 18.89
N GLU A 21 2.44 -31.88 20.18
CA GLU A 21 3.31 -30.87 20.78
C GLU A 21 4.81 -31.26 20.69
N GLN A 22 5.14 -32.55 20.83
CA GLN A 22 6.52 -33.01 20.65
C GLN A 22 6.99 -32.92 19.19
N ALA A 23 6.06 -32.97 18.23
CA ALA A 23 6.36 -32.78 16.83
C ALA A 23 6.75 -31.36 16.47
N ILE A 24 6.33 -30.34 17.29
CA ILE A 24 6.66 -28.93 17.11
C ILE A 24 8.04 -28.65 17.72
N PRO A 25 9.05 -28.18 16.92
CA PRO A 25 10.45 -28.08 17.36
C PRO A 25 10.77 -26.84 18.21
N ILE A 26 9.78 -26.12 18.70
CA ILE A 26 9.97 -24.95 19.57
C ILE A 26 10.12 -25.43 21.01
N ARG A 27 11.16 -24.97 21.72
CA ARG A 27 11.42 -25.32 23.12
C ARG A 27 11.03 -24.24 24.10
N ASP A 28 11.25 -22.99 23.71
CA ASP A 28 10.93 -21.82 24.54
C ASP A 28 10.66 -20.58 23.67
N VAL A 29 9.95 -19.61 24.22
CA VAL A 29 9.53 -18.38 23.57
C VAL A 29 9.79 -17.19 24.48
N CYS A 30 10.54 -16.18 23.99
CA CYS A 30 10.80 -14.92 24.66
C CYS A 30 9.80 -13.85 24.20
N GLU A 31 9.49 -12.87 25.07
CA GLU A 31 8.55 -11.78 24.76
C GLU A 31 8.92 -10.96 23.52
N ASP A 32 10.22 -10.78 23.28
CA ASP A 32 10.77 -10.04 22.13
C ASP A 32 10.82 -10.82 20.80
N GLY A 33 10.07 -11.93 20.72
CA GLY A 33 9.96 -12.75 19.50
C GLY A 33 11.15 -13.65 19.20
N ILE A 34 12.06 -13.83 20.15
CA ILE A 34 13.15 -14.80 20.07
C ILE A 34 12.63 -16.19 20.51
N PHE A 35 12.85 -17.20 19.70
CA PHE A 35 12.40 -18.57 19.92
C PHE A 35 13.58 -19.51 20.05
N LEU A 36 13.57 -20.37 21.07
CA LEU A 36 14.53 -21.46 21.22
C LEU A 36 14.00 -22.69 20.44
N VAL A 37 14.65 -23.04 19.33
CA VAL A 37 14.17 -24.09 18.39
C VAL A 37 15.06 -25.34 18.37
N GLY A 38 16.07 -25.39 19.20
CA GLY A 38 16.98 -26.53 19.32
C GLY A 38 17.88 -26.39 20.55
N ARG A 39 18.91 -27.24 20.68
CA ARG A 39 19.92 -27.07 21.71
C ARG A 39 20.79 -25.86 21.37
N ASN A 40 20.65 -24.76 22.11
CA ASN A 40 21.35 -23.50 21.89
C ASN A 40 21.05 -22.84 20.52
N LEU A 41 19.99 -23.24 19.82
CA LEU A 41 19.57 -22.66 18.55
C LEU A 41 18.44 -21.66 18.80
N TRP A 42 18.74 -20.39 18.57
CA TRP A 42 17.83 -19.27 18.75
C TRP A 42 17.39 -18.69 17.40
N SER A 43 16.11 -18.47 17.21
CA SER A 43 15.55 -17.91 15.97
C SER A 43 14.74 -16.65 16.21
N LYS A 44 14.84 -15.68 15.33
CA LYS A 44 13.99 -14.49 15.29
C LYS A 44 13.45 -14.30 13.88
N THR A 45 12.20 -13.86 13.78
CA THR A 45 11.50 -13.68 12.52
C THR A 45 11.20 -12.21 12.29
N TYR A 46 11.34 -11.78 11.05
CA TYR A 46 11.07 -10.43 10.57
C TYR A 46 10.06 -10.51 9.43
N ARG A 47 9.17 -9.53 9.33
CA ARG A 47 8.27 -9.35 8.19
C ARG A 47 8.87 -8.33 7.25
N PHE A 48 8.76 -8.56 5.95
CA PHE A 48 9.12 -7.56 4.95
C PHE A 48 8.04 -7.45 3.87
N THR A 49 7.94 -6.24 3.27
CA THR A 49 6.91 -5.96 2.26
C THR A 49 7.41 -6.24 0.86
N ASP A 50 6.46 -6.40 -0.07
CA ASP A 50 6.75 -6.55 -1.49
C ASP A 50 7.28 -5.26 -2.11
N VAL A 51 7.98 -5.39 -3.23
CA VAL A 51 8.40 -4.29 -4.09
C VAL A 51 7.86 -4.49 -5.50
N ASN A 52 7.74 -3.41 -6.29
CA ASN A 52 7.15 -3.46 -7.64
C ASN A 52 8.10 -4.04 -8.69
N TYR A 53 8.62 -5.25 -8.44
CA TYR A 53 9.57 -5.91 -9.34
C TYR A 53 8.97 -6.22 -10.71
N ALA A 54 7.73 -6.73 -10.75
CA ALA A 54 7.08 -7.13 -12.00
C ALA A 54 6.90 -5.97 -13.01
N THR A 55 6.71 -4.75 -12.49
CA THR A 55 6.44 -3.54 -13.30
C THR A 55 7.64 -2.62 -13.44
N ALA A 56 8.78 -2.96 -12.83
CA ALA A 56 9.99 -2.16 -12.89
C ALA A 56 10.63 -2.18 -14.30
N SER A 57 11.38 -1.13 -14.64
CA SER A 57 12.21 -1.09 -15.85
C SER A 57 13.29 -2.19 -15.79
N LYS A 58 13.94 -2.47 -16.91
CA LYS A 58 15.03 -3.44 -16.94
C LYS A 58 16.19 -3.00 -16.03
N GLU A 59 16.53 -1.72 -16.05
CA GLU A 59 17.59 -1.13 -15.23
C GLU A 59 17.25 -1.19 -13.75
N ASP A 60 15.99 -0.87 -13.39
CA ASP A 60 15.52 -0.97 -12.00
C ASP A 60 15.50 -2.43 -11.52
N LYS A 61 15.09 -3.39 -12.36
CA LYS A 61 15.15 -4.82 -12.04
C LYS A 61 16.57 -5.29 -11.76
N GLU A 62 17.53 -4.86 -12.58
CA GLU A 62 18.96 -5.15 -12.36
C GLU A 62 19.42 -4.52 -11.02
N GLY A 63 19.04 -3.26 -10.76
CA GLY A 63 19.32 -2.60 -9.48
C GLY A 63 18.73 -3.33 -8.28
N MET A 64 17.46 -3.76 -8.37
CA MET A 64 16.80 -4.55 -7.31
C MET A 64 17.46 -5.91 -7.13
N PHE A 65 17.87 -6.57 -8.22
CA PHE A 65 18.58 -7.84 -8.17
C PHE A 65 19.92 -7.71 -7.44
N PHE A 66 20.70 -6.67 -7.74
CA PHE A 66 21.95 -6.40 -7.03
C PHE A 66 21.72 -6.06 -5.55
N ALA A 67 20.73 -5.23 -5.24
CA ALA A 67 20.39 -4.91 -3.85
C ALA A 67 19.95 -6.15 -3.06
N TYR A 68 19.20 -7.04 -3.69
CA TYR A 68 18.82 -8.32 -3.06
C TYR A 68 20.02 -9.27 -2.89
N SER A 69 20.91 -9.31 -3.86
CA SER A 69 22.18 -10.05 -3.75
C SER A 69 23.06 -9.52 -2.60
N GLU A 70 23.07 -8.21 -2.37
CA GLU A 70 23.75 -7.58 -1.23
C GLU A 70 23.14 -8.06 0.10
N ILE A 71 21.81 -8.17 0.20
CA ILE A 71 21.13 -8.75 1.38
C ILE A 71 21.60 -10.19 1.63
N LEU A 72 21.65 -11.02 0.57
CA LEU A 72 22.11 -12.41 0.69
C LEU A 72 23.60 -12.50 1.11
N ASN A 73 24.43 -11.57 0.66
CA ASN A 73 25.83 -11.48 1.03
C ASN A 73 26.04 -10.99 2.49
N THR A 74 25.03 -10.39 3.11
CA THR A 74 25.11 -9.95 4.51
C THR A 74 24.84 -11.12 5.50
N PHE A 75 24.30 -12.25 5.02
CA PHE A 75 24.06 -13.39 5.90
C PHE A 75 25.37 -13.90 6.52
N ASP A 76 25.42 -13.96 7.84
CA ASP A 76 26.59 -14.42 8.56
C ASP A 76 26.88 -15.91 8.29
N ALA A 77 28.15 -16.24 8.07
CA ALA A 77 28.56 -17.64 7.99
C ALA A 77 28.31 -18.36 9.33
N GLY A 78 27.62 -19.50 9.26
CA GLY A 78 27.19 -20.25 10.46
C GLY A 78 25.80 -19.84 10.99
N ALA A 79 25.20 -18.77 10.51
CA ALA A 79 23.76 -18.52 10.69
C ALA A 79 22.95 -19.30 9.65
N MET A 80 21.76 -19.75 10.04
CA MET A 80 20.78 -20.30 9.13
C MET A 80 19.72 -19.24 8.87
N THR A 81 19.52 -18.87 7.62
CA THR A 81 18.51 -17.91 7.21
C THR A 81 17.44 -18.61 6.40
N LYS A 82 16.22 -18.17 6.58
CA LYS A 82 15.05 -18.73 5.90
C LYS A 82 14.18 -17.57 5.38
N ILE A 83 13.95 -17.54 4.08
CA ILE A 83 12.96 -16.66 3.46
C ILE A 83 11.69 -17.49 3.29
N THR A 84 10.58 -17.00 3.81
CA THR A 84 9.27 -17.67 3.74
C THR A 84 8.27 -16.80 3.01
N VAL A 85 7.59 -17.37 2.02
CA VAL A 85 6.40 -16.80 1.39
C VAL A 85 5.20 -17.60 1.87
N ASN A 86 4.31 -16.94 2.60
CA ASN A 86 3.12 -17.55 3.18
C ASN A 86 1.87 -17.05 2.43
N ASN A 87 1.31 -17.91 1.60
CA ASN A 87 0.05 -17.68 0.92
C ASN A 87 -1.10 -18.12 1.83
N ARG A 88 -1.83 -17.13 2.35
CA ARG A 88 -3.03 -17.36 3.16
C ARG A 88 -4.27 -17.01 2.35
N ARG A 89 -5.31 -17.84 2.44
CA ARG A 89 -6.63 -17.42 1.96
C ARG A 89 -7.16 -16.30 2.83
N LEU A 90 -7.83 -15.35 2.19
CA LEU A 90 -8.48 -14.25 2.89
C LEU A 90 -9.53 -14.83 3.84
N ASN A 91 -9.41 -14.54 5.14
CA ASN A 91 -10.43 -14.90 6.10
C ASN A 91 -11.71 -14.11 5.79
N GLN A 92 -12.75 -14.80 5.33
CA GLN A 92 -13.98 -14.17 4.88
C GLN A 92 -14.74 -13.49 6.04
N THR A 93 -14.63 -13.99 7.25
CA THR A 93 -15.29 -13.42 8.43
C THR A 93 -14.65 -12.09 8.79
N LYS A 94 -13.33 -12.05 8.96
CA LYS A 94 -12.59 -10.81 9.22
C LYS A 94 -12.71 -9.80 8.07
N PHE A 95 -12.71 -10.30 6.85
CA PHE A 95 -12.93 -9.45 5.70
C PHE A 95 -14.30 -8.75 5.78
N ARG A 96 -15.35 -9.48 6.15
CA ARG A 96 -16.69 -8.92 6.32
C ARG A 96 -16.74 -7.91 7.46
N GLU A 97 -16.18 -8.26 8.61
CA GLU A 97 -16.15 -7.40 9.79
C GLU A 97 -15.38 -6.09 9.57
N ASN A 98 -14.24 -6.15 8.87
CA ASN A 98 -13.36 -5.00 8.70
C ASN A 98 -13.68 -4.12 7.49
N ASN A 99 -14.34 -4.66 6.45
CA ASN A 99 -14.45 -3.97 5.17
C ASN A 99 -15.89 -3.79 4.68
N MET A 100 -16.86 -4.57 5.20
CA MET A 100 -18.27 -4.39 4.83
C MET A 100 -18.91 -3.30 5.66
N LEU A 101 -19.80 -2.53 5.03
CA LEU A 101 -20.56 -1.48 5.69
C LEU A 101 -21.68 -2.10 6.53
N GLU A 102 -21.78 -1.67 7.79
CA GLU A 102 -22.89 -2.03 8.67
C GLU A 102 -24.20 -1.38 8.21
N LEU A 103 -25.28 -2.15 8.26
CA LEU A 103 -26.61 -1.64 7.98
C LEU A 103 -27.13 -0.81 9.16
N GLN A 104 -27.74 0.33 8.85
CA GLN A 104 -28.11 1.35 9.84
C GLN A 104 -29.63 1.46 10.05
N GLY A 105 -30.44 0.73 9.29
CA GLY A 105 -31.89 0.80 9.32
C GLY A 105 -32.48 2.04 8.63
N ASP A 106 -31.70 2.73 7.81
CA ASP A 106 -32.08 3.93 7.07
C ASP A 106 -32.34 3.68 5.57
N SER A 107 -32.81 4.71 4.86
CA SER A 107 -33.10 4.64 3.42
C SER A 107 -31.88 4.36 2.55
N LEU A 108 -30.66 4.48 3.09
CA LEU A 108 -29.39 4.29 2.40
C LEU A 108 -28.90 2.84 2.47
N ASP A 109 -29.52 1.98 3.26
CA ASP A 109 -29.14 0.56 3.38
C ASP A 109 -29.23 -0.20 2.06
N LYS A 110 -30.10 0.24 1.14
CA LYS A 110 -30.14 -0.30 -0.22
C LYS A 110 -28.80 -0.13 -0.96
N TYR A 111 -28.07 0.97 -0.71
CA TYR A 111 -26.76 1.25 -1.31
C TYR A 111 -25.64 0.56 -0.53
N ARG A 112 -25.72 0.47 0.83
CA ARG A 112 -24.76 -0.30 1.64
C ARG A 112 -24.80 -1.78 1.28
N ASN A 113 -25.99 -2.36 1.12
CA ASN A 113 -26.16 -3.74 0.66
C ASN A 113 -25.55 -3.98 -0.73
N GLU A 114 -25.76 -3.04 -1.65
CA GLU A 114 -25.23 -3.14 -3.00
C GLU A 114 -23.71 -3.00 -3.01
N TYR A 115 -23.14 -2.05 -2.24
CA TYR A 115 -21.71 -1.91 -2.02
C TYR A 115 -21.09 -3.21 -1.48
N ASN A 116 -21.68 -3.76 -0.41
CA ASN A 116 -21.22 -5.01 0.20
C ASN A 116 -21.26 -6.18 -0.78
N ARG A 117 -22.28 -6.24 -1.64
CA ARG A 117 -22.38 -7.26 -2.70
C ARG A 117 -21.29 -7.11 -3.76
N ILE A 118 -21.01 -5.87 -4.21
CA ILE A 118 -19.92 -5.59 -5.16
C ILE A 118 -18.59 -5.95 -4.55
N LEU A 119 -18.34 -5.55 -3.31
CA LEU A 119 -17.10 -5.83 -2.60
C LEU A 119 -16.88 -7.33 -2.41
N ALA A 120 -17.91 -8.08 -2.00
CA ALA A 120 -17.86 -9.53 -1.89
C ALA A 120 -17.61 -10.21 -3.26
N GLY A 121 -18.25 -9.70 -4.32
CA GLY A 121 -18.03 -10.16 -5.69
C GLY A 121 -16.58 -9.95 -6.14
N ASN A 122 -16.03 -8.77 -5.92
CA ASN A 122 -14.65 -8.44 -6.25
C ASN A 122 -13.64 -9.24 -5.40
N ALA A 123 -13.93 -9.47 -4.12
CA ALA A 123 -13.12 -10.34 -3.27
C ALA A 123 -13.13 -11.80 -3.74
N ASN A 124 -14.22 -12.29 -4.28
CA ASN A 124 -14.30 -13.64 -4.86
C ASN A 124 -13.62 -13.75 -6.24
N LEU A 125 -13.57 -12.65 -7.01
CA LEU A 125 -12.84 -12.58 -8.29
C LEU A 125 -11.33 -12.37 -8.08
N SER A 126 -10.93 -11.85 -6.92
CA SER A 126 -9.52 -11.86 -6.51
C SER A 126 -9.09 -13.30 -6.29
N ASN A 127 -7.80 -13.58 -6.42
CA ASN A 127 -7.27 -14.90 -6.06
C ASN A 127 -7.54 -15.27 -4.59
N GLY A 128 -8.10 -14.33 -3.81
CA GLY A 128 -8.45 -14.53 -2.40
C GLY A 128 -7.24 -14.88 -1.52
N ILE A 129 -6.04 -14.60 -2.01
CA ILE A 129 -4.78 -14.93 -1.35
C ILE A 129 -4.06 -13.66 -0.94
N THR A 130 -3.70 -13.61 0.33
CA THR A 130 -2.75 -12.62 0.87
C THR A 130 -1.39 -13.29 0.97
N GLN A 131 -0.35 -12.63 0.47
CA GLN A 131 1.03 -13.09 0.60
C GLN A 131 1.75 -12.31 1.69
N ASP A 132 2.16 -13.02 2.74
CA ASP A 132 3.05 -12.48 3.75
C ASP A 132 4.47 -13.03 3.53
N LYS A 133 5.47 -12.19 3.70
CA LYS A 133 6.87 -12.54 3.49
C LYS A 133 7.67 -12.35 4.77
N TYR A 134 8.44 -13.38 5.11
CA TYR A 134 9.20 -13.42 6.36
C TYR A 134 10.65 -13.78 6.10
N LEU A 135 11.56 -13.16 6.86
CA LEU A 135 12.94 -13.58 7.01
C LEU A 135 13.11 -14.12 8.44
N THR A 136 13.45 -15.40 8.59
CA THR A 136 13.79 -15.98 9.87
C THR A 136 15.28 -16.26 9.93
N VAL A 137 15.95 -15.72 10.94
CA VAL A 137 17.39 -15.93 11.18
C VAL A 137 17.54 -16.80 12.42
N THR A 138 18.41 -17.83 12.32
CA THR A 138 18.69 -18.77 13.42
C THR A 138 20.18 -18.83 13.64
N VAL A 139 20.60 -18.71 14.91
CA VAL A 139 21.99 -18.76 15.33
C VAL A 139 22.19 -19.68 16.51
N GLU A 140 23.38 -20.26 16.59
CA GLU A 140 23.80 -21.02 17.75
C GLU A 140 24.49 -20.10 18.77
N LYS A 141 23.84 -19.92 19.95
CA LYS A 141 24.36 -19.13 21.06
C LYS A 141 24.13 -19.85 22.38
N LYS A 142 25.05 -19.67 23.34
CA LYS A 142 24.98 -20.37 24.63
C LYS A 142 23.88 -19.82 25.53
N THR A 143 23.61 -18.51 25.46
CA THR A 143 22.63 -17.82 26.30
C THR A 143 21.66 -17.00 25.47
N GLU A 144 20.52 -16.66 26.06
CA GLU A 144 19.50 -15.78 25.51
C GLU A 144 20.06 -14.36 25.27
N GLU A 145 20.87 -13.85 26.21
CA GLU A 145 21.46 -12.51 26.13
C GLU A 145 22.42 -12.39 24.92
N GLU A 146 23.24 -13.43 24.67
CA GLU A 146 24.11 -13.47 23.50
C GLU A 146 23.29 -13.49 22.19
N ALA A 147 22.19 -14.23 22.17
CA ALA A 147 21.30 -14.29 21.01
C ALA A 147 20.60 -12.93 20.79
N ARG A 148 20.11 -12.31 21.86
CA ARG A 148 19.44 -10.99 21.81
C ARG A 148 20.39 -9.90 21.29
N ALA A 149 21.62 -9.87 21.80
CA ALA A 149 22.65 -8.92 21.33
C ALA A 149 22.93 -9.11 19.81
N TYR A 150 23.00 -10.37 19.36
CA TYR A 150 23.18 -10.67 17.95
C TYR A 150 21.99 -10.19 17.11
N PHE A 151 20.74 -10.49 17.50
CA PHE A 151 19.55 -10.09 16.75
C PHE A 151 19.36 -8.58 16.70
N ASN A 152 19.66 -7.86 17.79
CA ASN A 152 19.60 -6.39 17.80
C ASN A 152 20.57 -5.77 16.79
N ARG A 153 21.78 -6.34 16.63
CA ARG A 153 22.74 -5.87 15.63
C ARG A 153 22.22 -6.09 14.22
N ILE A 154 21.82 -7.31 13.88
CA ILE A 154 21.42 -7.64 12.51
C ILE A 154 20.08 -6.99 12.11
N SER A 155 19.16 -6.75 13.06
CA SER A 155 17.88 -6.07 12.77
C SER A 155 18.09 -4.71 12.14
N ALA A 156 19.01 -3.90 12.67
CA ALA A 156 19.29 -2.57 12.14
C ALA A 156 19.95 -2.63 10.74
N GLU A 157 20.85 -3.60 10.54
CA GLU A 157 21.53 -3.82 9.27
C GLU A 157 20.56 -4.26 8.17
N PHE A 158 19.70 -5.24 8.44
CA PHE A 158 18.68 -5.68 7.49
C PHE A 158 17.63 -4.60 7.22
N ALA A 159 17.19 -3.86 8.24
CA ALA A 159 16.25 -2.76 8.03
C ALA A 159 16.78 -1.72 7.03
N ALA A 160 18.08 -1.37 7.11
CA ALA A 160 18.71 -0.45 6.18
C ALA A 160 18.78 -1.02 4.75
N LEU A 161 19.12 -2.30 4.59
CA LEU A 161 19.22 -2.96 3.30
C LEU A 161 17.86 -3.15 2.62
N PHE A 162 16.84 -3.57 3.37
CA PHE A 162 15.49 -3.69 2.84
C PHE A 162 14.88 -2.31 2.51
N ALA A 163 15.19 -1.28 3.30
CA ALA A 163 14.79 0.10 2.97
C ALA A 163 15.41 0.59 1.65
N LYS A 164 16.68 0.25 1.38
CA LYS A 164 17.35 0.53 0.09
C LYS A 164 16.67 -0.16 -1.07
N LEU A 165 16.12 -1.36 -0.85
CA LEU A 165 15.33 -2.10 -1.84
C LEU A 165 13.90 -1.53 -2.02
N GLY A 166 13.46 -0.62 -1.15
CA GLY A 166 12.10 -0.07 -1.14
C GLY A 166 11.08 -0.94 -0.38
N SER A 167 11.56 -1.90 0.43
CA SER A 167 10.74 -2.78 1.27
C SER A 167 10.79 -2.31 2.72
N LYS A 168 9.64 -2.33 3.41
CA LYS A 168 9.58 -2.16 4.87
C LYS A 168 10.04 -3.45 5.54
N PHE A 169 10.75 -3.33 6.64
CA PHE A 169 11.27 -4.45 7.41
C PHE A 169 10.93 -4.25 8.88
N GLU A 170 10.19 -5.19 9.47
CA GLU A 170 9.64 -5.08 10.82
C GLU A 170 9.88 -6.38 11.60
N GLU A 171 10.14 -6.25 12.90
CA GLU A 171 10.26 -7.40 13.78
C GLU A 171 8.89 -8.03 14.05
N VAL A 172 8.82 -9.34 14.01
CA VAL A 172 7.61 -10.11 14.35
C VAL A 172 7.64 -10.44 15.85
N THR A 173 6.61 -10.04 16.58
CA THR A 173 6.48 -10.33 18.01
C THR A 173 6.25 -11.82 18.27
N ALA A 174 6.40 -12.25 19.52
CA ALA A 174 6.13 -13.64 19.91
C ALA A 174 4.67 -14.04 19.59
N GLU A 175 3.73 -13.16 19.94
CA GLU A 175 2.31 -13.39 19.70
C GLU A 175 1.99 -13.50 18.22
N GLU A 176 2.53 -12.59 17.39
CA GLU A 176 2.35 -12.63 15.94
C GLU A 176 2.93 -13.92 15.32
N LYS A 177 4.11 -14.36 15.77
CA LYS A 177 4.72 -15.59 15.26
C LYS A 177 3.92 -16.81 15.67
N LEU A 178 3.43 -16.88 16.88
CA LEU A 178 2.52 -17.96 17.33
C LEU A 178 1.21 -17.91 16.53
N ARG A 179 0.69 -16.72 16.22
CA ARG A 179 -0.49 -16.55 15.38
C ARG A 179 -0.28 -17.08 13.96
N ILE A 180 0.87 -16.83 13.34
CA ILE A 180 1.20 -17.36 12.00
C ILE A 180 1.16 -18.88 12.01
N LEU A 181 1.66 -19.51 13.07
CA LEU A 181 1.66 -20.96 13.23
C LEU A 181 0.26 -21.51 13.48
N PHE A 182 -0.51 -20.84 14.35
CA PHE A 182 -1.92 -21.18 14.59
C PHE A 182 -2.74 -21.13 13.29
N ASP A 183 -2.64 -20.05 12.52
CA ASP A 183 -3.37 -19.87 11.27
C ASP A 183 -3.06 -20.99 10.24
N PHE A 184 -1.84 -21.54 10.27
CA PHE A 184 -1.49 -22.68 9.45
C PHE A 184 -2.10 -23.99 9.97
N PHE A 185 -2.00 -24.25 11.27
CA PHE A 185 -2.46 -25.50 11.88
C PHE A 185 -3.99 -25.57 11.97
N HIS A 186 -4.66 -24.46 12.23
CA HIS A 186 -6.11 -24.34 12.41
C HIS A 186 -6.79 -23.58 11.28
N TYR A 187 -6.45 -23.93 10.06
CA TYR A 187 -7.01 -23.27 8.88
C TYR A 187 -8.54 -23.37 8.84
N GLY A 188 -9.21 -22.22 8.70
CA GLY A 188 -10.67 -22.06 8.74
C GLY A 188 -11.22 -21.81 10.15
N ALA A 189 -10.38 -21.88 11.18
CA ALA A 189 -10.67 -21.53 12.58
C ALA A 189 -9.74 -20.42 13.11
N GLU A 190 -9.22 -19.57 12.23
CA GLU A 190 -8.25 -18.54 12.57
C GLU A 190 -8.81 -17.53 13.58
N ASP A 191 -10.13 -17.39 13.68
CA ASP A 191 -10.81 -16.49 14.64
C ASP A 191 -10.88 -17.07 16.06
N ASP A 192 -10.58 -18.36 16.22
CA ASP A 192 -10.60 -19.04 17.53
C ASP A 192 -9.28 -18.84 18.30
N TYR A 193 -8.27 -18.19 17.71
CA TYR A 193 -7.02 -17.90 18.39
C TYR A 193 -7.23 -17.06 19.65
N ARG A 194 -6.85 -17.63 20.81
CA ARG A 194 -7.03 -17.03 22.14
C ARG A 194 -5.78 -17.29 22.99
N TYR A 195 -4.66 -16.76 22.58
CA TYR A 195 -3.43 -16.89 23.35
C TYR A 195 -3.20 -15.66 24.23
N ASP A 196 -3.05 -15.90 25.52
CA ASP A 196 -2.61 -14.92 26.52
C ASP A 196 -1.52 -15.57 27.38
N ALA A 197 -0.29 -15.07 27.26
CA ALA A 197 0.87 -15.64 27.92
C ALA A 197 0.70 -15.73 29.45
N GLY A 198 0.09 -14.70 30.07
CA GLY A 198 -0.15 -14.66 31.52
C GLY A 198 -1.17 -15.68 31.98
N LEU A 199 -2.28 -15.82 31.27
CA LEU A 199 -3.32 -16.81 31.55
C LEU A 199 -2.83 -18.24 31.35
N TYR A 200 -2.06 -18.50 30.29
CA TYR A 200 -1.50 -19.82 30.00
C TYR A 200 -0.50 -20.23 31.09
N ALA A 201 0.40 -19.33 31.50
CA ALA A 201 1.34 -19.58 32.59
C ALA A 201 0.64 -19.87 33.93
N GLN A 202 -0.41 -19.11 34.27
CA GLN A 202 -1.20 -19.31 35.50
C GLN A 202 -1.92 -20.67 35.52
N ARG A 203 -2.39 -21.14 34.36
CA ARG A 203 -3.11 -22.42 34.22
C ARG A 203 -2.19 -23.62 34.02
N GLY A 204 -0.87 -23.40 33.89
CA GLY A 204 0.12 -24.43 33.63
C GLY A 204 0.08 -24.99 32.20
N TYR A 205 -0.54 -24.27 31.26
CA TYR A 205 -0.55 -24.62 29.84
C TYR A 205 0.76 -24.17 29.17
N SER A 206 1.17 -24.90 28.15
CA SER A 206 2.27 -24.54 27.27
C SER A 206 1.77 -23.60 26.17
N PHE A 207 2.63 -22.73 25.63
CA PHE A 207 2.33 -22.01 24.39
C PHE A 207 2.01 -22.95 23.21
N LYS A 208 2.49 -24.20 23.26
CA LYS A 208 2.19 -25.23 22.25
C LYS A 208 0.73 -25.67 22.26
N ASP A 209 0.09 -25.65 23.43
CA ASP A 209 -1.35 -25.95 23.58
C ASP A 209 -2.20 -24.92 22.81
N ALA A 210 -1.66 -23.71 22.61
CA ALA A 210 -2.34 -22.66 21.85
C ALA A 210 -2.22 -22.81 20.34
N ILE A 211 -1.23 -23.54 19.82
CA ILE A 211 -0.93 -23.59 18.39
C ILE A 211 -0.97 -24.98 17.79
N ALA A 212 -0.86 -26.03 18.62
CA ALA A 212 -0.82 -27.39 18.11
C ALA A 212 -2.18 -27.84 17.57
N PRO A 213 -2.23 -28.52 16.42
CA PRO A 213 -3.47 -29.13 15.94
C PRO A 213 -3.89 -30.30 16.87
N ASP A 214 -5.18 -30.61 16.89
CA ASP A 214 -5.72 -31.69 17.72
C ASP A 214 -5.19 -33.09 17.27
N SER A 215 -4.93 -33.23 15.98
CA SER A 215 -4.42 -34.49 15.40
C SER A 215 -3.43 -34.25 14.26
N LEU A 216 -2.39 -35.10 14.22
CA LEU A 216 -1.41 -35.14 13.14
C LEU A 216 -1.10 -36.60 12.77
N GLU A 217 -1.58 -37.04 11.62
CA GLU A 217 -1.30 -38.37 11.07
C GLU A 217 -0.23 -38.29 9.97
N LEU A 218 0.86 -38.97 10.12
CA LEU A 218 1.94 -39.03 9.13
C LEU A 218 1.77 -40.24 8.20
N ARG A 219 1.88 -39.99 6.89
CA ARG A 219 1.85 -41.02 5.85
C ARG A 219 3.13 -40.96 5.01
N THR A 220 3.30 -41.91 4.09
CA THR A 220 4.51 -41.97 3.25
C THR A 220 4.79 -40.70 2.44
N ASP A 221 3.76 -40.12 1.86
CA ASP A 221 3.86 -39.02 0.87
C ASP A 221 2.91 -37.82 1.16
N TYR A 222 2.21 -37.89 2.29
CA TYR A 222 1.36 -36.82 2.79
C TYR A 222 1.20 -36.92 4.31
N PHE A 223 0.65 -35.87 4.93
CA PHE A 223 0.18 -35.92 6.32
C PHE A 223 -1.30 -35.51 6.36
N LYS A 224 -1.98 -35.86 7.45
CA LYS A 224 -3.35 -35.41 7.72
C LYS A 224 -3.36 -34.69 9.06
N MET A 225 -3.97 -33.51 9.09
CA MET A 225 -4.00 -32.59 10.22
C MET A 225 -5.45 -32.10 10.38
N ASP A 226 -6.09 -32.41 11.50
CA ASP A 226 -7.47 -32.08 11.83
C ASP A 226 -8.47 -32.33 10.67
N GLY A 227 -8.32 -33.49 10.05
CA GLY A 227 -9.15 -33.88 8.91
C GLY A 227 -8.68 -33.39 7.55
N ARG A 228 -7.81 -32.41 7.46
CA ARG A 228 -7.25 -31.91 6.22
C ARG A 228 -5.99 -32.62 5.79
N TYR A 229 -5.74 -32.64 4.51
CA TYR A 229 -4.57 -33.30 3.92
C TYR A 229 -3.50 -32.25 3.61
N GLY A 230 -2.23 -32.56 3.89
CA GLY A 230 -1.09 -31.73 3.57
C GLY A 230 0.04 -32.53 2.94
N ARG A 231 0.86 -31.88 2.13
CA ARG A 231 2.00 -32.49 1.45
C ARG A 231 3.16 -31.52 1.37
N VAL A 232 4.35 -32.03 1.64
CA VAL A 232 5.59 -31.29 1.50
C VAL A 232 6.31 -31.75 0.23
N LEU A 233 6.76 -30.75 -0.55
CA LEU A 233 7.61 -30.93 -1.72
C LEU A 233 8.93 -30.21 -1.50
N TYR A 234 9.96 -30.61 -2.26
CA TYR A 234 11.24 -29.92 -2.30
C TYR A 234 11.74 -29.79 -3.73
N LEU A 235 12.50 -28.73 -4.01
CA LEU A 235 13.12 -28.54 -5.30
C LEU A 235 14.35 -29.45 -5.41
N ARG A 236 14.27 -30.45 -6.27
CA ARG A 236 15.32 -31.44 -6.47
C ARG A 236 16.27 -31.05 -7.58
N ASP A 237 15.69 -30.81 -8.75
CA ASP A 237 16.46 -30.53 -9.96
C ASP A 237 16.25 -29.09 -10.37
N TYR A 238 17.36 -28.38 -10.58
CA TYR A 238 17.43 -26.98 -10.96
C TYR A 238 17.85 -26.87 -12.42
N ALA A 239 17.18 -26.03 -13.20
CA ALA A 239 17.61 -25.72 -14.53
C ALA A 239 18.95 -24.95 -14.53
N ASN A 240 19.71 -25.04 -15.63
CA ASN A 240 20.93 -24.25 -15.77
C ASN A 240 20.64 -22.75 -15.90
N PHE A 241 19.44 -22.40 -16.35
CA PHE A 241 18.92 -21.02 -16.40
C PHE A 241 17.51 -21.01 -15.86
N ILE A 242 17.28 -20.24 -14.80
CA ILE A 242 15.98 -20.07 -14.15
C ILE A 242 15.58 -18.61 -14.32
N LYS A 243 14.33 -18.36 -14.70
CA LYS A 243 13.79 -16.99 -14.77
C LYS A 243 13.48 -16.47 -13.36
N ASP A 244 13.72 -15.19 -13.16
CA ASP A 244 13.40 -14.44 -11.94
C ASP A 244 11.89 -14.45 -11.57
N SER A 245 11.00 -14.77 -12.53
CA SER A 245 9.58 -14.95 -12.28
C SER A 245 9.19 -16.29 -11.64
N PHE A 246 10.14 -17.23 -11.46
CA PHE A 246 9.82 -18.60 -11.01
C PHE A 246 9.08 -18.65 -9.67
N ILE A 247 9.61 -17.98 -8.64
CA ILE A 247 8.98 -17.97 -7.32
C ILE A 247 7.63 -17.24 -7.38
N ALA A 248 7.56 -16.11 -8.08
CA ALA A 248 6.33 -15.35 -8.26
C ALA A 248 5.23 -16.18 -8.92
N GLU A 249 5.53 -16.88 -10.04
CA GLU A 249 4.57 -17.76 -10.73
C GLU A 249 4.15 -18.96 -9.86
N LEU A 250 5.09 -19.53 -9.10
CA LEU A 250 4.80 -20.67 -8.22
C LEU A 250 3.89 -20.28 -7.06
N THR A 251 4.11 -19.11 -6.48
CA THR A 251 3.32 -18.59 -5.36
C THR A 251 2.04 -17.86 -5.79
N ASP A 252 1.84 -17.65 -7.10
CA ASP A 252 0.61 -17.06 -7.66
C ASP A 252 -0.53 -18.10 -7.84
N ILE A 253 -0.24 -19.36 -7.62
CA ILE A 253 -1.25 -20.41 -7.68
C ILE A 253 -2.26 -20.19 -6.55
N ASP A 254 -3.57 -20.14 -6.90
CA ASP A 254 -4.68 -19.92 -5.95
C ASP A 254 -4.84 -21.10 -4.99
N ARG A 255 -3.87 -21.26 -4.09
CA ARG A 255 -3.88 -22.29 -3.03
C ARG A 255 -3.19 -21.77 -1.77
N GLY A 256 -3.69 -22.20 -0.61
CA GLY A 256 -2.99 -22.00 0.65
C GLY A 256 -1.69 -22.81 0.63
N MET A 257 -0.55 -22.11 0.67
CA MET A 257 0.76 -22.77 0.68
C MET A 257 1.79 -21.93 1.43
N ILE A 258 2.81 -22.60 1.93
CA ILE A 258 4.02 -21.94 2.43
C ILE A 258 5.20 -22.45 1.61
N LEU A 259 5.95 -21.51 1.04
CA LEU A 259 7.22 -21.77 0.36
C LEU A 259 8.34 -21.21 1.22
N SER A 260 9.40 -21.99 1.44
CA SER A 260 10.59 -21.58 2.18
C SER A 260 11.85 -21.80 1.37
N ILE A 261 12.76 -20.85 1.47
CA ILE A 261 14.11 -20.88 0.92
C ILE A 261 15.07 -20.83 2.11
N ASP A 262 15.62 -21.97 2.48
CA ASP A 262 16.65 -22.07 3.53
C ASP A 262 18.02 -21.81 2.92
N ALA A 263 18.82 -20.94 3.53
CA ALA A 263 20.16 -20.55 3.10
C ALA A 263 21.12 -20.59 4.29
N SER A 264 22.27 -21.24 4.12
CA SER A 264 23.28 -21.39 5.18
C SER A 264 24.65 -21.05 4.59
N PRO A 265 25.07 -19.79 4.57
CA PRO A 265 26.35 -19.40 3.98
C PRO A 265 27.51 -20.05 4.73
N ILE A 266 28.53 -20.43 4.00
CA ILE A 266 29.80 -20.91 4.56
C ILE A 266 30.87 -19.81 4.45
N THR A 267 31.90 -19.89 5.28
CA THR A 267 33.00 -18.93 5.24
C THR A 267 33.71 -18.96 3.90
N THR A 268 34.17 -17.81 3.41
CA THR A 268 34.86 -17.71 2.12
C THR A 268 36.09 -18.64 2.05
N GLU A 269 36.83 -18.79 3.14
CA GLU A 269 37.97 -19.72 3.21
C GLU A 269 37.54 -21.18 3.00
N ALA A 270 36.44 -21.60 3.65
CA ALA A 270 35.89 -22.94 3.47
C ALA A 270 35.35 -23.16 2.07
N ALA A 271 34.71 -22.13 1.50
CA ALA A 271 34.17 -22.17 0.14
C ALA A 271 35.28 -22.31 -0.91
N VAL A 272 36.32 -21.51 -0.83
CA VAL A 272 37.49 -21.58 -1.73
C VAL A 272 38.14 -22.95 -1.64
N LYS A 273 38.41 -23.45 -0.43
CA LYS A 273 38.99 -24.78 -0.21
C LYS A 273 38.16 -25.92 -0.80
N LEU A 274 36.81 -25.83 -0.70
CA LEU A 274 35.91 -26.80 -1.33
C LEU A 274 35.95 -26.70 -2.86
N GLY A 275 36.00 -25.48 -3.41
CA GLY A 275 36.15 -25.24 -4.85
C GLY A 275 37.46 -25.77 -5.40
N GLU A 276 38.61 -25.53 -4.73
CA GLU A 276 39.90 -26.05 -5.06
C GLU A 276 39.94 -27.58 -5.04
N ASN A 277 39.39 -28.22 -3.99
CA ASN A 277 39.29 -29.66 -3.90
C ASN A 277 38.45 -30.27 -5.02
N LYS A 278 37.35 -29.62 -5.41
CA LYS A 278 36.50 -30.05 -6.53
C LYS A 278 37.27 -29.96 -7.85
N LEU A 279 37.94 -28.84 -8.12
CA LEU A 279 38.77 -28.66 -9.32
C LEU A 279 39.88 -29.71 -9.37
N LEU A 280 40.62 -29.93 -8.26
CA LEU A 280 41.66 -30.96 -8.15
C LEU A 280 41.09 -32.36 -8.45
N SER A 281 39.93 -32.70 -7.96
CA SER A 281 39.26 -33.96 -8.24
C SER A 281 38.97 -34.13 -9.74
N VAL A 282 38.45 -33.09 -10.39
CA VAL A 282 38.16 -33.12 -11.83
C VAL A 282 39.46 -33.23 -12.65
N GLU A 283 40.52 -32.49 -12.30
CA GLU A 283 41.84 -32.60 -12.96
C GLU A 283 42.49 -33.95 -12.76
N THR A 284 42.32 -34.55 -11.56
CA THR A 284 42.76 -35.91 -11.28
C THR A 284 42.03 -36.92 -12.16
N ASN A 285 40.72 -36.80 -12.31
CA ASN A 285 39.91 -37.65 -13.17
C ASN A 285 40.34 -37.53 -14.66
N ILE A 286 40.59 -36.32 -15.13
CA ILE A 286 41.10 -36.08 -16.51
C ILE A 286 42.46 -36.73 -16.66
N SER A 287 43.38 -36.52 -15.71
CA SER A 287 44.75 -37.12 -15.73
C SER A 287 44.69 -38.67 -15.72
N ASN A 288 43.82 -39.25 -14.91
CA ASN A 288 43.63 -40.71 -14.86
C ASN A 288 43.03 -41.25 -16.19
N TRP A 289 42.09 -40.53 -16.78
CA TRP A 289 41.55 -40.86 -18.09
C TRP A 289 42.64 -40.79 -19.18
N GLN A 290 43.44 -39.74 -19.23
CA GLN A 290 44.55 -39.60 -20.15
C GLN A 290 45.62 -40.70 -19.98
N ARG A 291 45.97 -41.07 -18.73
CA ARG A 291 46.90 -42.17 -18.44
C ARG A 291 46.34 -43.51 -19.00
N LYS A 292 45.04 -43.75 -18.85
CA LYS A 292 44.36 -44.93 -19.37
C LYS A 292 44.35 -44.96 -20.88
N GLN A 293 44.14 -43.81 -21.58
CA GLN A 293 44.24 -43.73 -23.02
C GLN A 293 45.67 -43.98 -23.53
N ASN A 294 46.66 -43.40 -22.87
CA ASN A 294 48.06 -43.60 -23.20
C ASN A 294 48.49 -45.07 -23.01
N SER A 295 48.01 -45.76 -21.95
CA SER A 295 48.28 -47.17 -21.75
C SER A 295 47.63 -48.05 -22.83
N ASN A 296 46.61 -47.59 -23.47
CA ASN A 296 45.93 -48.24 -24.62
C ASN A 296 46.49 -47.80 -25.99
N ASN A 297 47.69 -47.15 -26.03
CA ASN A 297 48.32 -46.62 -27.22
C ASN A 297 47.51 -45.58 -27.99
N ASN A 298 46.54 -44.93 -27.35
CA ASN A 298 45.71 -43.90 -27.98
C ASN A 298 46.18 -42.48 -27.56
N PHE A 299 47.36 -42.08 -28.03
CA PHE A 299 48.01 -40.82 -27.63
C PHE A 299 47.34 -39.55 -28.17
N SER A 300 46.47 -39.66 -29.18
CA SER A 300 45.72 -38.56 -29.79
C SER A 300 44.30 -38.39 -29.26
N ALA A 301 43.92 -39.14 -28.22
CA ALA A 301 42.59 -39.06 -27.62
C ALA A 301 42.37 -37.68 -26.98
N THR A 302 41.37 -36.95 -27.45
CA THR A 302 40.92 -35.68 -26.87
C THR A 302 40.11 -35.99 -25.59
N VAL A 303 40.26 -35.14 -24.60
CA VAL A 303 39.46 -35.22 -23.35
C VAL A 303 37.96 -35.21 -23.69
N PRO A 304 37.14 -36.09 -23.14
CA PRO A 304 35.69 -36.06 -23.36
C PRO A 304 35.09 -34.71 -23.00
N TYR A 305 34.16 -34.25 -23.83
CA TYR A 305 33.50 -32.95 -23.68
C TYR A 305 32.96 -32.72 -22.26
N ASP A 306 32.33 -33.74 -21.67
CA ASP A 306 31.76 -33.64 -20.34
C ASP A 306 32.82 -33.36 -19.24
N MET A 307 34.02 -33.96 -19.37
CA MET A 307 35.11 -33.71 -18.41
C MET A 307 35.71 -32.31 -18.59
N GLU A 308 35.86 -31.86 -19.83
CA GLU A 308 36.35 -30.51 -20.15
C GLU A 308 35.35 -29.46 -19.63
N ARG A 309 34.07 -29.67 -19.87
CA ARG A 309 33.00 -28.82 -19.35
C ARG A 309 33.00 -28.76 -17.81
N GLN A 310 33.15 -29.91 -17.13
CA GLN A 310 33.24 -29.94 -15.66
C GLN A 310 34.45 -29.15 -15.14
N ARG A 311 35.57 -29.19 -15.87
CA ARG A 311 36.78 -28.44 -15.55
C ARG A 311 36.53 -26.93 -15.68
N GLU A 312 35.94 -26.49 -16.78
CA GLU A 312 35.59 -25.09 -17.03
C GLU A 312 34.59 -24.57 -15.98
N GLU A 313 33.51 -25.31 -15.74
CA GLU A 313 32.51 -24.96 -14.70
C GLU A 313 33.15 -24.86 -13.30
N SER A 314 34.11 -25.75 -12.96
CA SER A 314 34.77 -25.71 -11.66
C SER A 314 35.73 -24.54 -11.53
N ARG A 315 36.40 -24.13 -12.61
CA ARG A 315 37.27 -22.95 -12.66
C ARG A 315 36.47 -21.66 -12.60
N GLU A 316 35.39 -21.56 -13.33
CA GLU A 316 34.50 -20.42 -13.32
C GLU A 316 33.89 -20.22 -11.92
N PHE A 317 33.39 -21.29 -11.31
CA PHE A 317 32.88 -21.28 -9.93
C PHE A 317 33.94 -20.78 -8.93
N LEU A 318 35.19 -21.24 -9.03
CA LEU A 318 36.26 -20.78 -8.16
C LEU A 318 36.60 -19.29 -8.38
N ASN A 319 36.60 -18.87 -9.65
CA ASN A 319 36.83 -17.48 -10.01
C ASN A 319 35.71 -16.55 -9.48
N ASP A 320 34.46 -17.00 -9.52
CA ASP A 320 33.32 -16.26 -8.96
C ASP A 320 33.48 -16.03 -7.45
N LEU A 321 33.96 -17.06 -6.71
CA LEU A 321 34.20 -16.97 -5.29
C LEU A 321 35.35 -16.04 -4.91
N VAL A 322 36.41 -15.95 -5.77
CA VAL A 322 37.65 -15.22 -5.46
C VAL A 322 37.60 -13.79 -6.03
N ALA A 323 37.05 -13.58 -7.22
CA ALA A 323 37.16 -12.33 -7.97
C ALA A 323 35.84 -11.52 -8.04
N ARG A 324 34.68 -12.17 -7.85
CA ARG A 324 33.36 -11.53 -8.04
C ARG A 324 32.55 -11.35 -6.76
N ASP A 325 33.16 -11.48 -5.59
CA ASP A 325 32.49 -11.38 -4.26
C ASP A 325 31.24 -12.26 -4.10
N GLN A 326 31.21 -13.38 -4.83
CA GLN A 326 30.13 -14.36 -4.70
C GLN A 326 30.35 -15.24 -3.46
N ARG A 327 29.30 -15.50 -2.72
CA ARG A 327 29.36 -16.46 -1.60
C ARG A 327 28.87 -17.84 -2.03
N MET A 328 29.37 -18.84 -1.38
CA MET A 328 28.88 -20.23 -1.51
C MET A 328 27.81 -20.46 -0.45
N ILE A 329 26.58 -20.73 -0.91
CA ILE A 329 25.41 -20.83 -0.06
C ILE A 329 24.73 -22.19 -0.31
N PRO A 330 24.90 -23.17 0.58
CA PRO A 330 24.06 -24.34 0.62
C PRO A 330 22.60 -23.93 0.86
N ALA A 331 21.71 -24.20 -0.09
CA ALA A 331 20.32 -23.78 -0.07
C ALA A 331 19.37 -24.98 -0.25
N LEU A 332 18.18 -24.85 0.30
CA LEU A 332 17.08 -25.81 0.15
C LEU A 332 15.77 -25.04 -0.07
N ILE A 333 15.06 -25.37 -1.13
CA ILE A 333 13.74 -24.80 -1.41
C ILE A 333 12.70 -25.88 -1.13
N THR A 334 11.79 -25.58 -0.22
CA THR A 334 10.70 -26.48 0.21
C THR A 334 9.35 -25.76 0.11
N LEU A 335 8.31 -26.52 -0.09
CA LEU A 335 6.93 -26.03 -0.20
C LEU A 335 5.98 -27.01 0.49
N VAL A 336 5.06 -26.49 1.30
CA VAL A 336 3.92 -27.23 1.83
C VAL A 336 2.63 -26.63 1.29
N HIS A 337 1.70 -27.47 0.89
CA HIS A 337 0.33 -27.08 0.57
C HIS A 337 -0.67 -28.01 1.24
N THR A 338 -1.90 -27.51 1.46
CA THR A 338 -2.97 -28.25 2.12
C THR A 338 -4.24 -28.23 1.30
N ALA A 339 -5.06 -29.27 1.44
CA ALA A 339 -6.36 -29.40 0.77
C ALA A 339 -7.37 -30.13 1.68
N ASP A 340 -8.66 -29.96 1.39
CA ASP A 340 -9.72 -30.58 2.21
C ASP A 340 -9.92 -32.05 1.87
N THR A 341 -9.58 -32.47 0.64
CA THR A 341 -9.65 -33.90 0.22
C THR A 341 -8.32 -34.35 -0.38
N LYS A 342 -8.14 -35.67 -0.40
CA LYS A 342 -6.92 -36.30 -0.95
C LYS A 342 -6.84 -36.07 -2.47
N GLU A 343 -7.97 -36.16 -3.17
CA GLU A 343 -8.07 -35.96 -4.61
C GLU A 343 -7.69 -34.51 -4.99
N GLN A 344 -8.15 -33.54 -4.20
CA GLN A 344 -7.78 -32.14 -4.37
C GLN A 344 -6.27 -31.93 -4.12
N LEU A 345 -5.73 -32.56 -3.06
CA LEU A 345 -4.30 -32.51 -2.76
C LEU A 345 -3.46 -33.05 -3.94
N ASP A 346 -3.87 -34.14 -4.55
CA ASP A 346 -3.17 -34.75 -5.69
C ASP A 346 -3.24 -33.82 -6.94
N ALA A 347 -4.41 -33.26 -7.23
CA ALA A 347 -4.61 -32.30 -8.33
C ALA A 347 -3.78 -31.01 -8.14
N ASP A 348 -3.78 -30.46 -6.93
CA ASP A 348 -3.01 -29.27 -6.58
C ASP A 348 -1.50 -29.54 -6.66
N THR A 349 -1.04 -30.71 -6.18
CA THR A 349 0.37 -31.14 -6.32
C THR A 349 0.80 -31.17 -7.79
N GLU A 350 -0.04 -31.71 -8.67
CA GLU A 350 0.30 -31.78 -10.09
C GLU A 350 0.34 -30.40 -10.75
N SER A 351 -0.57 -29.49 -10.38
CA SER A 351 -0.54 -28.09 -10.85
C SER A 351 0.73 -27.38 -10.42
N ILE A 352 1.16 -27.54 -9.16
CA ILE A 352 2.41 -26.98 -8.64
C ILE A 352 3.62 -27.56 -9.39
N ARG A 353 3.64 -28.85 -9.65
CA ARG A 353 4.72 -29.49 -10.40
C ARG A 353 4.74 -29.08 -11.86
N GLN A 354 3.58 -28.83 -12.49
CA GLN A 354 3.52 -28.30 -13.86
C GLN A 354 4.10 -26.88 -13.94
N CYS A 355 3.84 -26.03 -12.95
CA CYS A 355 4.45 -24.71 -12.87
C CYS A 355 5.99 -24.80 -12.82
N ALA A 356 6.53 -25.66 -11.96
CA ALA A 356 7.98 -25.86 -11.90
C ALA A 356 8.58 -26.39 -13.22
N ARG A 357 7.88 -27.33 -13.88
CA ARG A 357 8.32 -27.87 -15.19
C ARG A 357 8.39 -26.83 -16.31
N LYS A 358 7.53 -25.79 -16.30
CA LYS A 358 7.65 -24.66 -17.25
C LYS A 358 9.01 -23.96 -17.15
N HIS A 359 9.62 -23.97 -15.97
CA HIS A 359 10.93 -23.41 -15.70
C HIS A 359 12.05 -24.47 -15.73
N LEU A 360 11.78 -25.65 -16.28
CA LEU A 360 12.71 -26.78 -16.35
C LEU A 360 13.22 -27.23 -14.98
N CYS A 361 12.45 -26.97 -13.94
CA CYS A 361 12.72 -27.36 -12.57
C CYS A 361 11.86 -28.56 -12.15
N SER A 362 12.34 -29.36 -11.18
CA SER A 362 11.63 -30.54 -10.69
C SER A 362 11.33 -30.43 -9.20
N LEU A 363 10.05 -30.27 -8.86
CA LEU A 363 9.56 -30.38 -7.48
C LEU A 363 9.17 -31.83 -7.18
N ASN A 364 9.81 -32.45 -6.20
CA ASN A 364 9.57 -33.83 -5.77
C ASN A 364 8.85 -33.85 -4.43
N ILE A 365 7.97 -34.82 -4.28
CA ILE A 365 7.28 -35.12 -3.01
C ILE A 365 8.28 -35.75 -2.05
N LEU A 366 8.35 -35.26 -0.82
CA LEU A 366 9.09 -35.91 0.26
C LEU A 366 8.38 -37.23 0.60
N ARG A 367 9.16 -38.32 0.67
CA ARG A 367 8.66 -39.61 1.10
C ARG A 367 9.30 -40.02 2.41
N TRP A 368 8.48 -40.46 3.37
CA TRP A 368 8.88 -40.88 4.72
C TRP A 368 9.42 -39.78 5.64
N GLN A 369 9.53 -38.54 5.14
CA GLN A 369 10.08 -37.37 5.84
C GLN A 369 9.10 -36.19 5.82
N GLN A 370 7.79 -36.49 5.89
CA GLN A 370 6.77 -35.42 5.83
C GLN A 370 6.82 -34.51 7.05
N LEU A 371 7.13 -35.02 8.25
CA LEU A 371 7.26 -34.23 9.48
C LEU A 371 8.51 -33.36 9.44
N GLU A 372 9.66 -33.92 9.07
CA GLU A 372 10.90 -33.19 8.93
C GLU A 372 10.77 -32.09 7.88
N GLY A 373 10.07 -32.40 6.78
CA GLY A 373 9.73 -31.43 5.74
C GLY A 373 8.84 -30.32 6.26
N LEU A 374 7.76 -30.65 6.96
CA LEU A 374 6.84 -29.68 7.56
C LEU A 374 7.59 -28.75 8.52
N ASN A 375 8.40 -29.29 9.42
CA ASN A 375 9.19 -28.52 10.36
C ASN A 375 10.27 -27.68 9.67
N THR A 376 10.72 -28.10 8.47
CA THR A 376 11.64 -27.31 7.66
C THR A 376 10.94 -26.15 6.95
N VAL A 377 9.74 -26.35 6.39
CA VAL A 377 9.02 -25.31 5.65
C VAL A 377 8.52 -24.19 6.58
N LEU A 378 7.99 -24.55 7.73
CA LEU A 378 7.40 -23.58 8.66
C LEU A 378 8.46 -22.60 9.20
N PRO A 379 8.07 -21.34 9.53
CA PRO A 379 9.00 -20.28 9.94
C PRO A 379 9.55 -20.47 11.35
N TYR A 380 9.85 -21.69 11.73
CA TYR A 380 10.54 -21.98 13.00
C TYR A 380 12.00 -21.55 12.98
N GLY A 381 12.66 -21.68 11.82
CA GLY A 381 14.10 -21.54 11.70
C GLY A 381 14.88 -22.79 12.15
N ALA A 382 14.26 -23.98 12.10
CA ALA A 382 14.86 -25.24 12.51
C ALA A 382 14.83 -26.23 11.34
N PRO A 383 15.72 -26.13 10.33
CA PRO A 383 15.75 -27.05 9.21
C PRO A 383 16.09 -28.46 9.69
N LYS A 384 15.20 -29.44 9.36
CA LYS A 384 15.33 -30.87 9.73
C LYS A 384 15.74 -31.75 8.55
N LEU A 385 15.76 -31.16 7.34
CA LEU A 385 16.19 -31.88 6.13
C LEU A 385 17.64 -31.55 5.79
N ASP A 386 18.40 -32.57 5.44
CA ASP A 386 19.81 -32.44 5.00
C ASP A 386 19.95 -32.59 3.47
N ILE A 387 18.97 -32.07 2.73
CA ILE A 387 18.97 -32.10 1.26
C ILE A 387 19.26 -30.67 0.78
N ARG A 388 20.54 -30.33 0.65
CA ARG A 388 20.94 -28.97 0.25
C ARG A 388 21.66 -28.98 -1.08
N ARG A 389 21.42 -27.96 -1.89
CA ARG A 389 22.17 -27.67 -3.12
C ARG A 389 23.04 -26.45 -2.90
N THR A 390 24.28 -26.54 -3.31
CA THR A 390 25.20 -25.41 -3.26
C THR A 390 24.94 -24.46 -4.42
N LEU A 391 24.65 -23.20 -4.11
CA LEU A 391 24.43 -22.12 -5.05
C LEU A 391 25.41 -20.99 -4.78
N THR A 392 25.66 -20.13 -5.78
CA THR A 392 26.30 -18.83 -5.59
C THR A 392 25.26 -17.80 -5.16
N THR A 393 25.68 -16.63 -4.68
CA THR A 393 24.79 -15.52 -4.32
C THR A 393 23.84 -15.18 -5.49
N GLU A 394 24.38 -14.98 -6.69
CA GLU A 394 23.57 -14.65 -7.87
C GLU A 394 22.58 -15.78 -8.23
N SER A 395 23.03 -17.04 -8.16
CA SER A 395 22.15 -18.18 -8.41
C SER A 395 21.00 -18.29 -7.42
N LEU A 396 21.23 -17.92 -6.16
CA LEU A 396 20.21 -17.88 -5.13
C LEU A 396 19.28 -16.64 -5.29
N ALA A 397 19.83 -15.51 -5.71
CA ALA A 397 19.09 -14.27 -5.91
C ALA A 397 18.01 -14.37 -6.98
N VAL A 398 18.15 -15.28 -7.95
CA VAL A 398 17.09 -15.56 -8.95
C VAL A 398 15.78 -16.03 -8.29
N PHE A 399 15.82 -16.61 -7.10
CA PHE A 399 14.65 -17.03 -6.33
C PHE A 399 14.08 -15.92 -5.45
N MET A 400 14.29 -14.66 -5.83
CA MET A 400 13.73 -13.52 -5.08
C MET A 400 12.19 -13.60 -5.00
N PRO A 401 11.62 -13.29 -3.81
CA PRO A 401 10.20 -13.44 -3.58
C PRO A 401 9.37 -12.18 -3.92
N PHE A 402 9.92 -11.24 -4.70
CA PHE A 402 9.25 -9.97 -4.97
C PHE A 402 8.40 -10.02 -6.23
N ARG A 403 7.25 -9.35 -6.18
CA ARG A 403 6.29 -9.31 -7.29
C ARG A 403 5.71 -7.91 -7.50
N VAL A 404 4.77 -7.52 -6.66
CA VAL A 404 4.03 -6.26 -6.74
C VAL A 404 3.58 -5.84 -5.35
N GLN A 405 3.62 -4.53 -5.10
CA GLN A 405 3.14 -3.98 -3.85
C GLN A 405 1.62 -4.15 -3.73
N GLU A 406 1.19 -4.46 -2.51
CA GLU A 406 -0.22 -4.55 -2.11
C GLU A 406 -0.55 -3.41 -1.17
N VAL A 407 -1.75 -2.85 -1.30
CA VAL A 407 -2.24 -1.80 -0.40
C VAL A 407 -3.59 -2.21 0.17
N CYS A 408 -3.60 -2.50 1.46
CA CYS A 408 -4.80 -2.86 2.20
C CYS A 408 -4.76 -2.21 3.57
N HIS A 409 -5.19 -0.95 3.66
CA HIS A 409 -5.23 -0.20 4.91
C HIS A 409 -6.41 -0.65 5.77
N THR A 410 -6.19 -0.75 7.09
CA THR A 410 -7.25 -1.11 8.04
C THR A 410 -8.32 -0.01 8.09
N GLY A 411 -9.59 -0.40 8.00
CA GLY A 411 -10.70 0.57 7.93
C GLY A 411 -10.66 1.47 6.68
N GLY A 412 -9.94 1.03 5.64
CA GLY A 412 -9.93 1.69 4.35
C GLY A 412 -11.22 1.46 3.56
N ILE A 413 -11.53 2.37 2.63
CA ILE A 413 -12.60 2.18 1.65
C ILE A 413 -12.07 1.44 0.43
N TYR A 414 -12.95 0.66 -0.22
CA TYR A 414 -12.62 0.00 -1.48
C TYR A 414 -12.36 1.03 -2.57
N PHE A 415 -11.17 0.94 -3.16
CA PHE A 415 -10.73 1.80 -4.26
C PHE A 415 -10.83 1.08 -5.62
N ALA A 416 -10.16 -0.07 -5.76
CA ALA A 416 -10.07 -0.83 -7.00
C ALA A 416 -9.52 -2.24 -6.74
N ASN A 417 -9.29 -3.03 -7.79
CA ASN A 417 -8.50 -4.25 -7.71
C ASN A 417 -7.11 -4.02 -8.32
N ASN A 418 -6.08 -4.59 -7.72
CA ASN A 418 -4.74 -4.62 -8.29
C ASN A 418 -4.77 -5.34 -9.65
N ALA A 419 -4.23 -4.74 -10.69
CA ALA A 419 -4.28 -5.32 -12.05
C ALA A 419 -3.47 -6.62 -12.18
N ILE A 420 -2.45 -6.81 -11.33
CA ILE A 420 -1.52 -7.94 -11.37
C ILE A 420 -2.00 -9.06 -10.44
N SER A 421 -2.09 -8.79 -9.14
CA SER A 421 -2.46 -9.79 -8.12
C SER A 421 -3.97 -10.06 -8.07
N LYS A 422 -4.80 -9.17 -8.62
CA LYS A 422 -6.28 -9.15 -8.53
C LYS A 422 -6.80 -8.87 -7.13
N ASN A 423 -5.96 -8.68 -6.13
CA ASN A 423 -6.36 -8.35 -4.77
C ASN A 423 -7.01 -6.97 -4.67
N LEU A 424 -7.82 -6.79 -3.63
CA LEU A 424 -8.49 -5.53 -3.38
C LEU A 424 -7.48 -4.47 -2.93
N ILE A 425 -7.63 -3.26 -3.45
CA ILE A 425 -6.93 -2.08 -2.97
C ILE A 425 -7.89 -1.34 -2.03
N MET A 426 -7.52 -1.30 -0.74
CA MET A 426 -8.28 -0.61 0.30
C MET A 426 -7.47 0.59 0.78
N VAL A 427 -8.04 1.79 0.72
CA VAL A 427 -7.31 3.03 1.02
C VAL A 427 -7.95 3.76 2.19
N ASN A 428 -7.14 4.05 3.21
CA ASN A 428 -7.49 4.96 4.30
C ASN A 428 -6.60 6.20 4.20
N ARG A 429 -7.17 7.31 3.76
CA ARG A 429 -6.44 8.57 3.56
C ARG A 429 -5.84 9.14 4.85
N ALA A 430 -6.41 8.80 6.00
CA ALA A 430 -5.91 9.25 7.31
C ALA A 430 -4.59 8.57 7.71
N GLU A 431 -4.27 7.42 7.15
CA GLU A 431 -3.00 6.72 7.38
C GLU A 431 -1.84 7.29 6.54
N LEU A 432 -2.14 8.07 5.50
CA LEU A 432 -1.14 8.70 4.66
C LEU A 432 -0.51 9.91 5.35
N LEU A 433 0.77 10.17 5.07
CA LEU A 433 1.46 11.37 5.59
C LEU A 433 0.81 12.65 5.07
N ASN A 434 0.33 12.62 3.83
CA ASN A 434 -0.47 13.67 3.21
C ASN A 434 -1.63 13.02 2.46
N GLY A 435 -2.82 13.03 3.07
CA GLY A 435 -4.00 12.40 2.49
C GLY A 435 -4.67 13.19 1.34
N ASN A 436 -4.06 14.25 0.82
CA ASN A 436 -4.55 14.93 -0.38
C ASN A 436 -4.33 14.07 -1.62
N SER A 437 -5.22 14.22 -2.60
CA SER A 437 -5.20 13.38 -3.80
C SER A 437 -5.42 14.13 -5.10
N PHE A 438 -4.97 13.52 -6.20
CA PHE A 438 -5.30 13.92 -7.56
C PHE A 438 -5.86 12.74 -8.35
N ILE A 439 -6.85 13.01 -9.19
CA ILE A 439 -7.38 12.07 -10.19
C ILE A 439 -7.20 12.68 -11.57
N THR A 440 -6.35 12.07 -12.39
CA THR A 440 -6.00 12.58 -13.72
C THR A 440 -6.37 11.58 -14.82
N GLY A 441 -6.66 12.07 -16.02
CA GLY A 441 -6.92 11.24 -17.18
C GLY A 441 -7.78 11.94 -18.24
N VAL A 442 -7.72 11.46 -19.45
CA VAL A 442 -8.53 12.01 -20.57
C VAL A 442 -10.04 11.82 -20.34
N SER A 443 -10.85 12.55 -21.10
CA SER A 443 -12.30 12.37 -21.10
C SER A 443 -12.66 10.91 -21.43
N GLY A 444 -13.65 10.33 -20.71
CA GLY A 444 -14.07 8.95 -20.88
C GLY A 444 -13.18 7.88 -20.25
N SER A 445 -12.06 8.25 -19.60
CA SER A 445 -11.17 7.29 -18.91
C SER A 445 -11.75 6.70 -17.62
N GLY A 446 -12.83 7.29 -17.07
CA GLY A 446 -13.50 6.83 -15.85
C GLY A 446 -13.26 7.71 -14.61
N LYS A 447 -12.67 8.92 -14.75
CA LYS A 447 -12.42 9.86 -13.63
C LYS A 447 -13.67 10.13 -12.78
N SER A 448 -14.75 10.58 -13.42
CA SER A 448 -16.00 10.94 -12.72
C SER A 448 -16.61 9.75 -12.00
N ILE A 449 -16.52 8.53 -12.58
CA ILE A 449 -17.01 7.30 -11.92
C ILE A 449 -16.18 7.02 -10.67
N LEU A 450 -14.84 7.11 -10.75
CA LEU A 450 -13.96 6.84 -9.63
C LEU A 450 -14.14 7.86 -8.50
N ALA A 451 -14.21 9.15 -8.84
CA ALA A 451 -14.46 10.21 -7.87
C ALA A 451 -15.82 10.04 -7.16
N LYS A 452 -16.88 9.77 -7.93
CA LYS A 452 -18.21 9.53 -7.39
C LYS A 452 -18.28 8.26 -6.54
N GLN A 453 -17.54 7.21 -6.92
CA GLN A 453 -17.41 6.00 -6.10
C GLN A 453 -16.76 6.34 -4.76
N GLU A 454 -15.65 7.09 -4.74
CA GLU A 454 -14.99 7.51 -3.50
C GLU A 454 -15.93 8.35 -2.62
N ILE A 455 -16.63 9.32 -3.19
CA ILE A 455 -17.63 10.16 -2.51
C ILE A 455 -18.71 9.29 -1.84
N ILE A 456 -19.30 8.38 -2.60
CA ILE A 456 -20.37 7.50 -2.11
C ILE A 456 -19.85 6.58 -1.01
N ASN A 457 -18.68 5.98 -1.22
CA ASN A 457 -18.10 5.06 -0.25
C ASN A 457 -17.77 5.77 1.07
N LEU A 458 -17.20 6.98 1.02
CA LEU A 458 -16.94 7.82 2.20
C LEU A 458 -18.24 8.20 2.91
N PHE A 459 -19.27 8.62 2.15
CA PHE A 459 -20.55 9.03 2.73
C PHE A 459 -21.29 7.90 3.43
N LEU A 460 -21.21 6.69 2.89
CA LEU A 460 -21.86 5.50 3.45
C LEU A 460 -21.07 4.90 4.64
N SER A 461 -19.73 5.02 4.65
CA SER A 461 -18.88 4.43 5.67
C SER A 461 -18.72 5.30 6.91
N ASP A 462 -18.60 6.62 6.76
CA ASP A 462 -18.34 7.55 7.86
C ASP A 462 -19.55 8.50 8.04
N LYS A 463 -20.30 8.31 9.14
CA LYS A 463 -21.49 9.12 9.47
C LYS A 463 -21.16 10.56 9.84
N ASP A 464 -19.99 10.77 10.40
CA ASP A 464 -19.58 12.06 10.96
C ASP A 464 -18.76 12.89 9.98
N ALA A 465 -18.30 12.30 8.88
CA ALA A 465 -17.55 13.03 7.87
C ALA A 465 -18.45 13.96 7.04
N ASP A 466 -17.93 15.15 6.74
CA ASP A 466 -18.51 16.07 5.76
C ASP A 466 -17.86 15.88 4.40
N ILE A 467 -18.67 15.96 3.34
CA ILE A 467 -18.22 15.90 1.95
C ILE A 467 -18.64 17.16 1.23
N ILE A 468 -17.69 17.85 0.63
CA ILE A 468 -17.89 19.09 -0.10
C ILE A 468 -17.38 18.93 -1.52
N ILE A 469 -18.19 19.31 -2.50
CA ILE A 469 -17.89 19.18 -3.93
C ILE A 469 -17.93 20.55 -4.58
N ILE A 470 -16.95 20.87 -5.44
CA ILE A 470 -17.01 22.00 -6.37
C ILE A 470 -17.21 21.41 -7.76
N ASP A 471 -18.36 21.72 -8.39
CA ASP A 471 -18.85 21.12 -9.62
C ASP A 471 -19.02 22.17 -10.74
N PRO A 472 -18.06 22.33 -11.65
CA PRO A 472 -18.18 23.21 -12.79
C PRO A 472 -18.94 22.63 -13.98
N GLU A 473 -19.18 21.30 -14.00
CA GLU A 473 -19.79 20.57 -15.14
C GLU A 473 -21.21 20.06 -14.84
N ARG A 474 -21.72 20.28 -13.63
CA ARG A 474 -23.06 19.85 -13.16
C ARG A 474 -23.28 18.34 -13.23
N GLU A 475 -22.28 17.58 -12.77
CA GLU A 475 -22.31 16.13 -12.86
C GLU A 475 -22.80 15.42 -11.58
N TYR A 476 -22.84 16.09 -10.41
CA TYR A 476 -23.05 15.46 -9.10
C TYR A 476 -24.49 15.53 -8.59
N GLY A 477 -25.40 16.21 -9.29
CA GLY A 477 -26.81 16.41 -8.88
C GLY A 477 -27.54 15.11 -8.49
N LYS A 478 -27.41 14.02 -9.27
CA LYS A 478 -28.03 12.71 -8.97
C LYS A 478 -27.62 12.15 -7.60
N ILE A 479 -26.37 12.38 -7.19
CA ILE A 479 -25.85 11.96 -5.89
C ILE A 479 -26.47 12.81 -4.80
N MET A 480 -26.54 14.14 -4.99
CA MET A 480 -27.15 15.06 -4.03
C MET A 480 -28.59 14.66 -3.75
N ASP A 481 -29.40 14.46 -4.78
CA ASP A 481 -30.81 14.06 -4.67
C ASP A 481 -30.97 12.72 -3.94
N SER A 482 -30.10 11.75 -4.22
CA SER A 482 -30.21 10.38 -3.69
C SER A 482 -29.78 10.25 -2.24
N PHE A 483 -28.84 11.08 -1.81
CA PHE A 483 -28.25 11.05 -0.46
C PHE A 483 -28.71 12.20 0.44
N GLY A 484 -29.64 13.06 -0.02
CA GLY A 484 -30.15 14.21 0.74
C GLY A 484 -29.12 15.30 0.95
N GLY A 485 -28.21 15.46 -0.02
CA GLY A 485 -27.24 16.53 -0.05
C GLY A 485 -27.84 17.87 -0.48
N GLU A 486 -27.14 18.96 -0.20
CA GLU A 486 -27.50 20.31 -0.64
C GLU A 486 -26.77 20.66 -1.93
N ASN A 487 -27.52 20.93 -3.00
CA ASN A 487 -26.96 21.42 -4.28
C ASN A 487 -27.12 22.92 -4.35
N ILE A 488 -26.03 23.66 -4.21
CA ILE A 488 -25.99 25.13 -4.19
C ILE A 488 -25.59 25.63 -5.57
N GLU A 489 -26.60 25.97 -6.38
CA GLU A 489 -26.36 26.60 -7.70
C GLU A 489 -25.93 28.05 -7.52
N ILE A 490 -24.76 28.41 -8.04
CA ILE A 490 -24.20 29.75 -7.96
C ILE A 490 -24.10 30.35 -9.37
N SER A 491 -24.86 31.41 -9.60
CA SER A 491 -24.82 32.18 -10.86
C SER A 491 -25.22 33.65 -10.64
N ALA A 492 -25.04 34.46 -11.61
CA ALA A 492 -25.50 35.87 -11.56
C ALA A 492 -27.03 36.01 -11.42
N THR A 493 -27.79 34.99 -11.80
CA THR A 493 -29.26 35.00 -11.77
C THR A 493 -29.84 34.07 -10.71
N SER A 494 -29.00 33.34 -9.97
CA SER A 494 -29.43 32.46 -8.90
C SER A 494 -30.04 33.22 -7.73
N LYS A 495 -31.02 32.58 -7.07
CA LYS A 495 -31.58 33.08 -5.80
C LYS A 495 -30.75 32.63 -4.58
N ASN A 496 -29.73 31.80 -4.82
CA ASN A 496 -28.83 31.29 -3.78
C ASN A 496 -27.74 32.36 -3.56
N HIS A 497 -27.54 32.71 -2.30
CA HIS A 497 -26.54 33.67 -1.89
C HIS A 497 -25.60 33.04 -0.86
N ILE A 498 -24.32 33.34 -1.00
CA ILE A 498 -23.27 33.02 -0.03
C ILE A 498 -22.59 34.34 0.31
N ASN A 499 -22.63 34.71 1.57
CA ASN A 499 -22.02 35.97 2.01
C ASN A 499 -20.50 35.88 1.98
N ALA A 500 -19.85 36.71 1.19
CA ALA A 500 -18.39 36.77 1.12
C ALA A 500 -17.72 37.13 2.46
N MET A 501 -18.45 37.74 3.40
CA MET A 501 -17.93 38.10 4.72
C MET A 501 -18.30 37.14 5.83
N ASP A 502 -18.89 36.00 5.52
CA ASP A 502 -19.21 34.98 6.54
C ASP A 502 -17.97 34.60 7.35
N ILE A 503 -18.12 34.55 8.66
CA ILE A 503 -17.08 34.21 9.63
C ILE A 503 -17.69 33.55 10.85
N ASN A 504 -17.01 32.54 11.42
CA ASN A 504 -17.40 31.88 12.65
C ASN A 504 -16.31 31.99 13.73
N MET A 505 -16.60 31.57 14.96
CA MET A 505 -15.69 31.67 16.10
C MET A 505 -14.39 30.86 15.90
N ASP A 506 -14.43 29.78 15.10
CA ASP A 506 -13.32 28.86 14.89
C ASP A 506 -12.47 29.20 13.64
N TYR A 507 -12.85 30.27 12.91
CA TYR A 507 -12.28 30.63 11.61
C TYR A 507 -10.76 30.73 11.57
N ALA A 508 -10.16 31.20 12.65
CA ALA A 508 -8.73 31.52 12.68
C ALA A 508 -7.85 30.48 13.35
N ASP A 509 -8.39 29.37 13.85
CA ASP A 509 -7.62 28.32 14.52
C ASP A 509 -6.61 28.86 15.56
N GLY A 510 -7.04 29.82 16.38
CA GLY A 510 -6.22 30.48 17.41
C GLY A 510 -5.40 31.70 16.94
N GLN A 511 -5.47 32.07 15.65
CA GLN A 511 -4.95 33.33 15.14
C GLN A 511 -6.00 34.45 15.26
N ASN A 512 -5.65 35.67 14.86
CA ASN A 512 -6.63 36.76 14.83
C ASN A 512 -7.57 36.60 13.60
N PRO A 513 -8.87 36.31 13.81
CA PRO A 513 -9.83 36.14 12.71
C PRO A 513 -9.92 37.36 11.78
N VAL A 514 -9.76 38.55 12.32
CA VAL A 514 -9.83 39.80 11.54
C VAL A 514 -8.67 39.87 10.54
N THR A 515 -7.46 39.51 10.95
CA THR A 515 -6.29 39.54 10.06
C THR A 515 -6.47 38.57 8.88
N LEU A 516 -6.90 37.31 9.14
CA LEU A 516 -7.12 36.33 8.07
C LEU A 516 -8.25 36.78 7.13
N LYS A 517 -9.35 37.31 7.68
CA LYS A 517 -10.45 37.76 6.86
C LYS A 517 -10.07 39.03 6.08
N SER A 518 -9.21 39.87 6.63
CA SER A 518 -8.65 41.03 5.94
C SER A 518 -7.77 40.62 4.75
N GLU A 519 -6.91 39.65 4.91
CA GLU A 519 -6.12 39.05 3.81
C GLU A 519 -7.02 38.50 2.70
N TYR A 520 -8.10 37.81 3.09
CA TYR A 520 -9.09 37.31 2.14
C TYR A 520 -9.79 38.44 1.42
N MET A 521 -10.25 39.50 2.14
CA MET A 521 -10.90 40.68 1.54
C MET A 521 -9.97 41.44 0.61
N LEU A 522 -8.68 41.55 0.93
CA LEU A 522 -7.66 42.07 0.01
C LEU A 522 -7.63 41.28 -1.29
N SER A 523 -7.58 39.94 -1.20
CA SER A 523 -7.57 39.07 -2.38
C SER A 523 -8.85 39.20 -3.20
N LEU A 524 -10.01 39.34 -2.55
CA LEU A 524 -11.30 39.53 -3.22
C LEU A 524 -11.35 40.88 -3.95
N CYS A 525 -10.92 41.97 -3.28
CA CYS A 525 -10.90 43.30 -3.89
C CYS A 525 -9.90 43.37 -5.07
N GLU A 526 -8.78 42.68 -5.02
CA GLU A 526 -7.83 42.59 -6.14
C GLU A 526 -8.42 41.98 -7.41
N GLN A 527 -9.47 41.16 -7.28
CA GLN A 527 -10.19 40.63 -8.45
C GLN A 527 -11.12 41.66 -9.11
N ALA A 528 -11.58 42.63 -8.33
CA ALA A 528 -12.46 43.72 -8.82
C ALA A 528 -11.67 44.96 -9.27
N VAL A 529 -10.54 45.24 -8.64
CA VAL A 529 -9.67 46.38 -8.86
C VAL A 529 -8.32 45.87 -9.38
N CYS A 530 -8.03 46.08 -10.64
CA CYS A 530 -6.72 45.78 -11.18
C CYS A 530 -5.66 46.68 -10.53
N ASP A 531 -4.66 46.11 -9.83
CA ASP A 531 -3.55 46.82 -9.18
C ASP A 531 -3.90 47.65 -7.92
N LEU A 532 -3.98 46.96 -6.77
CA LEU A 532 -4.14 47.61 -5.46
C LEU A 532 -2.82 48.20 -4.95
N GLY A 533 -2.75 49.51 -4.88
CA GLY A 533 -1.63 50.22 -4.25
C GLY A 533 -1.62 50.09 -2.71
N PRO A 534 -0.50 50.44 -2.05
CA PRO A 534 -0.37 50.30 -0.60
C PRO A 534 -1.43 51.03 0.22
N LYS A 535 -1.88 52.21 -0.24
CA LYS A 535 -2.93 52.98 0.42
C LYS A 535 -4.29 52.27 0.35
N GLN A 536 -4.63 51.74 -0.81
CA GLN A 536 -5.86 50.95 -1.02
C GLN A 536 -5.90 49.72 -0.15
N LYS A 537 -4.77 49.00 -0.05
CA LYS A 537 -4.64 47.83 0.85
C LYS A 537 -4.90 48.19 2.32
N SER A 538 -4.35 49.33 2.79
CA SER A 538 -4.59 49.82 4.14
C SER A 538 -6.05 50.20 4.39
N LEU A 539 -6.74 50.75 3.38
CA LEU A 539 -8.16 51.10 3.45
C LEU A 539 -9.05 49.85 3.56
N ILE A 540 -8.78 48.85 2.74
CA ILE A 540 -9.50 47.56 2.77
C ILE A 540 -9.33 46.88 4.14
N ASP A 541 -8.12 46.82 4.66
CA ASP A 541 -7.83 46.27 5.98
C ASP A 541 -8.59 47.02 7.09
N ARG A 542 -8.52 48.36 7.10
CA ARG A 542 -9.22 49.18 8.07
C ARG A 542 -10.74 49.01 8.03
N CYS A 543 -11.36 49.04 6.85
CA CYS A 543 -12.80 48.85 6.70
C CYS A 543 -13.25 47.44 7.13
N THR A 544 -12.48 46.41 6.76
CA THR A 544 -12.72 45.03 7.19
C THR A 544 -12.66 44.94 8.71
N ALA A 545 -11.61 45.49 9.32
CA ALA A 545 -11.44 45.46 10.76
C ALA A 545 -12.56 46.24 11.50
N ASN A 546 -13.01 47.37 11.01
CA ASN A 546 -14.10 48.13 11.60
C ASN A 546 -15.39 47.32 11.67
N LEU A 547 -15.78 46.64 10.60
CA LEU A 547 -17.00 45.84 10.53
C LEU A 547 -16.90 44.62 11.39
N LEU A 548 -15.80 43.83 11.28
CA LEU A 548 -15.67 42.58 11.98
C LEU A 548 -15.44 42.74 13.49
N ASN A 549 -14.69 43.76 13.93
CA ASN A 549 -14.50 44.01 15.36
C ASN A 549 -15.83 44.30 16.08
N GLY A 550 -16.77 45.01 15.42
CA GLY A 550 -18.11 45.21 15.93
C GLY A 550 -18.87 43.88 16.15
N TYR A 551 -18.87 43.04 15.13
CA TYR A 551 -19.51 41.71 15.15
C TYR A 551 -18.87 40.74 16.14
N MET A 552 -17.54 40.73 16.26
CA MET A 552 -16.82 39.90 17.22
C MET A 552 -17.07 40.35 18.67
N ARG A 553 -17.12 41.65 18.95
CA ARG A 553 -17.44 42.21 20.28
C ARG A 553 -18.84 41.82 20.76
N SER A 554 -19.78 41.61 19.82
CA SER A 554 -21.11 41.06 20.13
C SER A 554 -21.11 39.56 20.46
N GLY A 555 -19.96 38.88 20.45
CA GLY A 555 -19.84 37.43 20.64
C GLY A 555 -20.33 36.66 19.41
N PHE A 556 -20.14 37.19 18.20
CA PHE A 556 -20.65 36.64 16.94
C PHE A 556 -22.17 36.50 16.91
N CYS A 557 -22.86 37.39 17.66
CA CYS A 557 -24.30 37.46 17.71
C CYS A 557 -24.83 38.61 16.87
N GLY A 558 -25.94 38.38 16.18
CA GLY A 558 -26.57 39.40 15.34
C GLY A 558 -26.33 39.17 13.84
N LYS A 559 -26.54 40.22 13.05
CA LYS A 559 -26.37 40.14 11.60
C LYS A 559 -24.89 40.10 11.24
N VAL A 560 -24.50 39.08 10.46
CA VAL A 560 -23.14 39.04 9.88
C VAL A 560 -22.97 40.20 8.89
N PRO A 561 -21.87 40.96 8.94
CA PRO A 561 -21.60 41.96 7.93
C PRO A 561 -21.60 41.35 6.51
N THR A 562 -22.08 42.10 5.54
CA THR A 562 -22.12 41.71 4.13
C THR A 562 -21.16 42.55 3.30
N LEU A 563 -20.94 42.12 2.05
CA LEU A 563 -20.15 42.92 1.12
C LEU A 563 -20.82 44.30 0.81
N LYS A 564 -22.16 44.41 0.97
CA LYS A 564 -22.87 45.69 0.91
C LYS A 564 -22.51 46.60 2.08
N ASP A 565 -22.41 46.02 3.29
CA ASP A 565 -21.98 46.82 4.47
C ASP A 565 -20.51 47.27 4.30
N PHE A 566 -19.66 46.44 3.71
CA PHE A 566 -18.27 46.81 3.37
C PHE A 566 -18.19 47.92 2.32
N TYR A 567 -19.04 47.86 1.31
CA TYR A 567 -19.15 48.92 0.29
C TYR A 567 -19.57 50.25 0.90
N GLU A 568 -20.57 50.30 1.80
CA GLU A 568 -20.99 51.51 2.48
C GLU A 568 -19.91 52.02 3.46
N GLU A 569 -19.19 51.14 4.16
CA GLU A 569 -18.04 51.54 5.00
C GLU A 569 -16.92 52.20 4.17
N LEU A 570 -16.63 51.67 2.97
CA LEU A 570 -15.67 52.31 2.05
C LEU A 570 -16.13 53.70 1.59
N LYS A 571 -17.40 53.84 1.25
CA LYS A 571 -17.96 55.15 0.85
C LYS A 571 -17.92 56.20 1.97
N ALA A 572 -17.99 55.75 3.22
CA ALA A 572 -17.91 56.62 4.38
C ALA A 572 -16.48 57.13 4.68
N GLN A 573 -15.46 56.53 4.09
CA GLN A 573 -14.07 56.97 4.27
C GLN A 573 -13.80 58.30 3.55
N PRO A 574 -12.99 59.19 4.15
CA PRO A 574 -12.69 60.50 3.56
C PRO A 574 -11.72 60.45 2.37
N GLU A 575 -10.92 59.43 2.24
CA GLU A 575 -9.88 59.26 1.23
C GLU A 575 -10.46 59.03 -0.17
N PRO A 576 -9.94 59.67 -1.22
CA PRO A 576 -10.41 59.49 -2.60
C PRO A 576 -10.19 58.03 -3.09
N GLU A 577 -9.11 57.41 -2.66
CA GLU A 577 -8.78 56.02 -3.02
C GLU A 577 -9.87 55.03 -2.53
N ALA A 578 -10.58 55.33 -1.45
CA ALA A 578 -11.69 54.53 -0.97
C ALA A 578 -12.90 54.59 -1.91
N LYS A 579 -13.15 55.75 -2.54
CA LYS A 579 -14.22 55.91 -3.54
C LYS A 579 -13.90 55.16 -4.82
N ASP A 580 -12.63 55.10 -5.23
CA ASP A 580 -12.21 54.36 -6.41
C ASP A 580 -12.43 52.86 -6.20
N ILE A 581 -12.10 52.32 -5.00
CA ILE A 581 -12.38 50.93 -4.65
C ILE A 581 -13.89 50.67 -4.63
N ALA A 582 -14.66 51.55 -3.99
CA ALA A 582 -16.12 51.43 -3.92
C ALA A 582 -16.74 51.41 -5.32
N LEU A 583 -16.32 52.32 -6.21
CA LEU A 583 -16.80 52.35 -7.60
C LEU A 583 -16.51 51.02 -8.34
N SER A 584 -15.33 50.45 -8.14
CA SER A 584 -14.96 49.17 -8.74
C SER A 584 -15.77 47.98 -8.18
N LEU A 585 -16.16 48.06 -6.90
CA LEU A 585 -17.00 47.04 -6.25
C LEU A 585 -18.50 47.21 -6.51
N GLU A 586 -18.95 48.34 -7.10
CA GLU A 586 -20.37 48.61 -7.30
C GLU A 586 -21.08 47.51 -8.10
N LEU A 587 -20.43 46.99 -9.13
CA LEU A 587 -20.93 45.90 -9.96
C LEU A 587 -21.27 44.65 -9.12
N PHE A 588 -20.47 44.36 -8.09
CA PHE A 588 -20.55 43.15 -7.25
C PHE A 588 -21.34 43.36 -5.95
N THR A 589 -21.77 44.58 -5.65
CA THR A 589 -22.49 44.91 -4.41
C THR A 589 -23.90 45.42 -4.63
N SER A 590 -24.10 46.39 -5.50
CA SER A 590 -25.39 47.00 -5.85
C SER A 590 -25.75 46.83 -7.33
N GLY A 591 -24.82 46.35 -8.15
CA GLY A 591 -25.01 46.07 -9.57
C GLY A 591 -25.60 44.70 -9.86
N SER A 592 -25.44 44.25 -11.11
CA SER A 592 -26.07 43.00 -11.62
C SER A 592 -25.38 41.71 -11.19
N LEU A 593 -24.23 41.78 -10.50
CA LEU A 593 -23.42 40.64 -10.06
C LEU A 593 -23.34 40.55 -8.53
N ASP A 594 -24.42 40.86 -7.82
CA ASP A 594 -24.46 41.00 -6.35
C ASP A 594 -24.68 39.68 -5.60
N THR A 595 -24.47 38.51 -6.25
CA THR A 595 -24.72 37.16 -5.71
C THR A 595 -24.04 36.94 -4.37
N PHE A 596 -22.82 37.48 -4.16
CA PHE A 596 -22.03 37.31 -2.95
C PHE A 596 -22.14 38.49 -1.95
N ALA A 597 -22.99 39.45 -2.23
CA ALA A 597 -23.17 40.64 -1.41
C ALA A 597 -24.35 40.56 -0.44
N ASN A 598 -25.11 39.50 -0.49
CA ASN A 598 -26.28 39.25 0.35
C ASN A 598 -25.99 38.26 1.48
N GLU A 599 -26.87 38.21 2.49
CA GLU A 599 -26.78 37.22 3.55
C GLU A 599 -26.89 35.78 2.98
N THR A 600 -26.15 34.86 3.56
CA THR A 600 -26.23 33.43 3.17
C THR A 600 -27.62 32.89 3.43
N ASN A 601 -28.27 32.37 2.41
CA ASN A 601 -29.63 31.86 2.45
C ASN A 601 -29.74 30.35 2.11
N VAL A 602 -28.62 29.65 1.98
CA VAL A 602 -28.51 28.22 1.67
C VAL A 602 -28.00 27.44 2.87
N ASP A 603 -28.29 26.14 2.94
CA ASP A 603 -27.81 25.30 4.04
C ASP A 603 -26.34 24.88 3.82
N THR A 604 -25.43 25.70 4.29
CA THR A 604 -24.00 25.38 4.30
C THR A 604 -23.59 24.44 5.43
N LYS A 605 -24.54 23.86 6.20
CA LYS A 605 -24.29 22.97 7.35
C LYS A 605 -24.60 21.50 7.04
N ASN A 606 -25.20 21.20 5.88
CA ASN A 606 -25.41 19.83 5.44
C ASN A 606 -24.06 19.09 5.36
N ARG A 607 -24.06 17.79 5.67
CA ARG A 607 -22.81 17.00 5.61
C ARG A 607 -22.39 16.63 4.18
N LEU A 608 -23.29 16.80 3.19
CA LEU A 608 -23.02 16.59 1.78
C LEU A 608 -23.43 17.85 1.01
N ILE A 609 -22.46 18.62 0.52
CA ILE A 609 -22.67 19.88 -0.16
C ILE A 609 -22.01 19.84 -1.54
N CYS A 610 -22.74 20.31 -2.55
CA CYS A 610 -22.21 20.53 -3.89
C CYS A 610 -22.36 22.01 -4.26
N TYR A 611 -21.28 22.69 -4.55
CA TYR A 611 -21.27 24.02 -5.14
C TYR A 611 -21.28 23.87 -6.67
N ASP A 612 -22.45 23.99 -7.28
CA ASP A 612 -22.62 24.02 -8.73
C ASP A 612 -22.27 25.42 -9.25
N ILE A 613 -21.13 25.52 -9.92
CA ILE A 613 -20.57 26.77 -10.44
C ILE A 613 -20.62 26.85 -11.98
N HIS A 614 -21.36 25.93 -12.62
CA HIS A 614 -21.45 25.83 -14.07
C HIS A 614 -21.86 27.15 -14.75
N ASP A 615 -22.85 27.84 -14.20
CA ASP A 615 -23.40 29.08 -14.74
C ASP A 615 -22.81 30.35 -14.10
N LEU A 616 -21.67 30.25 -13.40
CA LEU A 616 -21.07 31.37 -12.67
C LEU A 616 -20.61 32.53 -13.58
N GLY A 617 -20.29 32.24 -14.83
CA GLY A 617 -19.85 33.22 -15.80
C GLY A 617 -18.41 33.74 -15.57
N ARG A 618 -17.76 34.22 -16.63
CA ARG A 618 -16.34 34.61 -16.58
C ARG A 618 -16.03 35.74 -15.62
N ALA A 619 -16.93 36.70 -15.47
CA ALA A 619 -16.70 37.88 -14.62
C ALA A 619 -16.79 37.55 -13.12
N LEU A 620 -17.71 36.64 -12.73
CA LEU A 620 -17.89 36.21 -11.33
C LEU A 620 -16.95 35.08 -10.94
N MET A 621 -16.41 34.30 -11.90
CA MET A 621 -15.63 33.08 -11.61
C MET A 621 -14.50 33.35 -10.61
N PRO A 622 -13.61 34.35 -10.75
CA PRO A 622 -12.52 34.58 -9.80
C PRO A 622 -13.01 34.88 -8.37
N ILE A 623 -14.00 35.77 -8.26
CA ILE A 623 -14.60 36.14 -6.96
C ILE A 623 -15.36 34.96 -6.36
N GLY A 624 -16.18 34.27 -7.16
CA GLY A 624 -16.96 33.13 -6.71
C GLY A 624 -16.10 31.98 -6.19
N MET A 625 -15.01 31.71 -6.88
CA MET A 625 -14.06 30.67 -6.42
C MET A 625 -13.44 31.02 -5.06
N LEU A 626 -13.05 32.29 -4.84
CA LEU A 626 -12.55 32.75 -3.55
C LEU A 626 -13.61 32.61 -2.44
N VAL A 627 -14.86 33.01 -2.73
CA VAL A 627 -15.97 32.94 -1.75
C VAL A 627 -16.27 31.48 -1.39
N VAL A 628 -16.32 30.59 -2.37
CA VAL A 628 -16.53 29.14 -2.13
C VAL A 628 -15.38 28.56 -1.31
N LEU A 629 -14.13 28.85 -1.66
CA LEU A 629 -12.96 28.35 -0.92
C LEU A 629 -12.91 28.89 0.52
N ASP A 630 -13.28 30.16 0.75
CA ASP A 630 -13.36 30.72 2.09
C ASP A 630 -14.50 30.09 2.92
N ASN A 631 -15.66 29.83 2.30
CA ASN A 631 -16.76 29.12 2.94
C ASN A 631 -16.34 27.68 3.32
N ILE A 632 -15.60 27.01 2.47
CA ILE A 632 -15.01 25.70 2.75
C ILE A 632 -14.03 25.79 3.94
N LEU A 633 -13.17 26.81 4.00
CA LEU A 633 -12.25 27.02 5.13
C LEU A 633 -13.02 27.23 6.44
N ASN A 634 -14.07 28.03 6.42
CA ASN A 634 -14.99 28.21 7.56
C ASN A 634 -15.55 26.86 8.04
N ARG A 635 -15.94 25.98 7.12
CA ARG A 635 -16.49 24.66 7.43
C ARG A 635 -15.44 23.72 8.03
N ILE A 636 -14.24 23.69 7.44
CA ILE A 636 -13.14 22.83 7.90
C ILE A 636 -12.73 23.20 9.34
N THR A 637 -12.61 24.50 9.64
CA THR A 637 -12.23 24.95 10.99
C THR A 637 -13.28 24.60 12.02
N ALA A 638 -14.56 24.78 11.71
CA ALA A 638 -15.67 24.38 12.55
C ALA A 638 -15.72 22.85 12.78
N ASN A 639 -15.42 22.06 11.74
CA ASN A 639 -15.38 20.60 11.83
C ASN A 639 -14.20 20.12 12.68
N LYS A 640 -13.02 20.76 12.55
CA LYS A 640 -11.88 20.49 13.42
C LYS A 640 -12.23 20.64 14.88
N ALA A 641 -12.91 21.74 15.26
CA ALA A 641 -13.35 21.98 16.64
C ALA A 641 -14.29 20.88 17.17
N ARG A 642 -14.98 20.19 16.28
CA ARG A 642 -15.90 19.06 16.59
C ARG A 642 -15.28 17.68 16.42
N GLY A 643 -14.01 17.59 16.00
CA GLY A 643 -13.33 16.33 15.70
C GLY A 643 -13.84 15.60 14.46
N ARG A 644 -14.50 16.31 13.53
CA ARG A 644 -15.07 15.75 12.28
C ARG A 644 -14.09 15.84 11.12
N LYS A 645 -14.05 14.80 10.30
CA LYS A 645 -13.29 14.79 9.03
C LYS A 645 -14.06 15.55 7.95
N THR A 646 -13.31 16.15 7.02
CA THR A 646 -13.90 16.84 5.85
C THR A 646 -13.19 16.39 4.58
N TYR A 647 -13.93 15.89 3.60
CA TYR A 647 -13.43 15.52 2.28
C TYR A 647 -13.92 16.53 1.25
N ILE A 648 -12.98 17.08 0.47
CA ILE A 648 -13.26 18.14 -0.50
C ILE A 648 -12.87 17.61 -1.89
N PHE A 649 -13.82 17.63 -2.80
CA PHE A 649 -13.62 17.21 -4.20
C PHE A 649 -13.75 18.43 -5.09
N ILE A 650 -12.70 18.74 -5.86
CA ILE A 650 -12.65 19.89 -6.77
C ILE A 650 -12.56 19.33 -8.19
N ASP A 651 -13.67 19.37 -8.89
CA ASP A 651 -13.67 18.94 -10.29
C ASP A 651 -13.08 20.06 -11.17
N GLU A 652 -12.41 19.66 -12.25
CA GLU A 652 -11.65 20.52 -13.15
C GLU A 652 -10.76 21.54 -12.39
N ILE A 653 -9.99 21.04 -11.41
CA ILE A 653 -9.18 21.84 -10.49
C ILE A 653 -8.24 22.84 -11.21
N TYR A 654 -7.84 22.56 -12.47
CA TYR A 654 -6.99 23.45 -13.26
C TYR A 654 -7.60 24.85 -13.45
N LEU A 655 -8.93 24.98 -13.35
CA LEU A 655 -9.61 26.29 -13.43
C LEU A 655 -9.15 27.24 -12.33
N LEU A 656 -8.80 26.73 -11.15
CA LEU A 656 -8.30 27.52 -10.01
C LEU A 656 -6.89 28.06 -10.22
N PHE A 657 -6.10 27.41 -11.08
CA PHE A 657 -4.73 27.85 -11.37
C PHE A 657 -4.63 28.91 -12.45
N LYS A 658 -5.74 29.24 -13.12
CA LYS A 658 -5.80 30.34 -14.11
C LYS A 658 -5.63 31.69 -13.46
N HIS A 659 -5.92 31.84 -12.16
CA HIS A 659 -5.81 33.05 -11.40
C HIS A 659 -4.83 32.86 -10.24
N GLU A 660 -3.82 33.71 -10.15
CA GLU A 660 -2.72 33.58 -9.19
C GLU A 660 -3.21 33.55 -7.73
N TYR A 661 -4.22 34.37 -7.40
CA TYR A 661 -4.77 34.41 -6.04
C TYR A 661 -5.51 33.14 -5.64
N SER A 662 -6.35 32.62 -6.54
CA SER A 662 -7.03 31.34 -6.30
C SER A 662 -6.03 30.20 -6.15
N ALA A 663 -4.97 30.19 -6.96
CA ALA A 663 -3.89 29.24 -6.88
C ALA A 663 -3.13 29.31 -5.55
N ASN A 664 -2.79 30.52 -5.09
CA ASN A 664 -2.08 30.73 -3.83
C ASN A 664 -2.94 30.41 -2.61
N PHE A 665 -4.23 30.77 -2.65
CA PHE A 665 -5.18 30.42 -1.59
C PHE A 665 -5.35 28.89 -1.49
N LEU A 666 -5.58 28.23 -2.62
CA LEU A 666 -5.70 26.78 -2.69
C LEU A 666 -4.42 26.09 -2.21
N PHE A 667 -3.25 26.58 -2.59
CA PHE A 667 -1.96 26.03 -2.15
C PHE A 667 -1.77 26.14 -0.64
N THR A 668 -2.16 27.28 -0.07
CA THR A 668 -2.11 27.49 1.38
C THR A 668 -3.06 26.55 2.10
N LEU A 669 -4.28 26.40 1.58
CA LEU A 669 -5.27 25.46 2.07
C LEU A 669 -4.75 24.02 1.98
N TRP A 670 -4.23 23.59 0.81
CA TRP A 670 -3.69 22.26 0.55
C TRP A 670 -2.62 21.84 1.55
N LYS A 671 -1.74 22.77 1.94
CA LYS A 671 -0.70 22.52 2.95
C LYS A 671 -1.25 22.42 4.38
N ARG A 672 -2.35 23.12 4.68
CA ARG A 672 -2.88 23.24 6.04
C ARG A 672 -3.95 22.22 6.38
N VAL A 673 -4.70 21.71 5.39
CA VAL A 673 -5.92 20.89 5.62
C VAL A 673 -5.68 19.65 6.45
N ARG A 674 -4.50 19.05 6.40
CA ARG A 674 -4.13 17.93 7.26
C ARG A 674 -4.30 18.25 8.76
N LYS A 675 -3.91 19.45 9.19
CA LYS A 675 -4.04 19.90 10.59
C LYS A 675 -5.50 20.03 11.01
N TYR A 676 -6.39 20.15 10.05
CA TYR A 676 -7.83 20.29 10.27
C TYR A 676 -8.59 18.98 10.12
N GLY A 677 -7.91 17.85 9.88
CA GLY A 677 -8.56 16.58 9.58
C GLY A 677 -9.32 16.61 8.26
N ALA A 678 -8.86 17.42 7.33
CA ALA A 678 -9.47 17.56 6.01
C ALA A 678 -8.56 17.01 4.91
N PHE A 679 -9.17 16.61 3.78
CA PHE A 679 -8.52 15.97 2.64
C PHE A 679 -9.08 16.54 1.35
N ILE A 680 -8.21 17.05 0.49
CA ILE A 680 -8.61 17.61 -0.81
C ILE A 680 -8.30 16.62 -1.93
N THR A 681 -9.24 16.47 -2.87
CA THR A 681 -9.09 15.73 -4.12
C THR A 681 -9.23 16.70 -5.29
N GLY A 682 -8.18 16.85 -6.08
CA GLY A 682 -8.22 17.58 -7.35
C GLY A 682 -8.48 16.62 -8.51
N ILE A 683 -9.49 16.90 -9.32
CA ILE A 683 -9.83 16.10 -10.50
C ILE A 683 -9.55 16.94 -11.73
N THR A 684 -8.89 16.39 -12.74
CA THR A 684 -8.63 17.11 -13.99
C THR A 684 -8.48 16.17 -15.18
N GLN A 685 -8.94 16.61 -16.34
CA GLN A 685 -8.66 15.98 -17.62
C GLN A 685 -7.49 16.64 -18.36
N ASN A 686 -7.08 17.83 -17.95
CA ASN A 686 -6.03 18.61 -18.58
C ASN A 686 -4.81 18.71 -17.67
N VAL A 687 -3.92 17.75 -17.81
CA VAL A 687 -2.70 17.65 -17.01
C VAL A 687 -1.66 18.66 -17.47
N GLU A 688 -1.58 18.94 -18.78
CA GLU A 688 -0.65 19.91 -19.33
C GLU A 688 -0.89 21.31 -18.74
N ASP A 689 -2.14 21.80 -18.76
CA ASP A 689 -2.48 23.11 -18.15
C ASP A 689 -2.18 23.14 -16.65
N LEU A 690 -2.43 22.02 -15.95
CA LEU A 690 -2.10 21.90 -14.52
C LEU A 690 -0.60 22.02 -14.28
N LEU A 691 0.21 21.34 -15.09
CA LEU A 691 1.67 21.28 -14.92
C LEU A 691 2.39 22.56 -15.37
N GLN A 692 1.74 23.47 -16.11
CA GLN A 692 2.27 24.81 -16.38
C GLN A 692 2.40 25.65 -15.10
N SER A 693 1.53 25.43 -14.09
CA SER A 693 1.62 26.08 -12.80
C SER A 693 2.66 25.41 -11.91
N HIS A 694 3.69 26.16 -11.47
CA HIS A 694 4.67 25.66 -10.48
C HIS A 694 4.00 25.25 -9.17
N THR A 695 2.97 25.99 -8.75
CA THR A 695 2.17 25.70 -7.55
C THR A 695 1.45 24.36 -7.67
N ALA A 696 0.76 24.13 -8.79
CA ALA A 696 0.06 22.88 -9.04
C ALA A 696 1.02 21.68 -9.15
N ARG A 697 2.15 21.86 -9.83
CA ARG A 697 3.22 20.86 -9.92
C ARG A 697 3.73 20.44 -8.53
N THR A 698 3.93 21.42 -7.63
CA THR A 698 4.34 21.17 -6.25
C THR A 698 3.24 20.44 -5.45
N MET A 699 1.98 20.78 -5.64
CA MET A 699 0.85 20.11 -4.99
C MET A 699 0.75 18.65 -5.44
N LEU A 700 0.85 18.39 -6.73
CA LEU A 700 0.79 17.04 -7.29
C LEU A 700 1.97 16.17 -6.78
N ALA A 701 3.20 16.69 -6.82
CA ALA A 701 4.38 15.97 -6.36
C ALA A 701 4.32 15.59 -4.86
N ASN A 702 3.73 16.46 -4.03
CA ASN A 702 3.59 16.25 -2.59
C ASN A 702 2.33 15.47 -2.20
N SER A 703 1.49 15.07 -3.14
CA SER A 703 0.30 14.27 -2.87
C SER A 703 0.65 12.80 -2.81
N GLU A 704 0.14 12.11 -1.81
CA GLU A 704 0.42 10.67 -1.62
C GLU A 704 -0.63 9.76 -2.24
N LEU A 705 -1.78 10.31 -2.64
CA LEU A 705 -2.77 9.57 -3.41
C LEU A 705 -2.90 10.21 -4.79
N VAL A 706 -2.25 9.64 -5.81
CA VAL A 706 -2.33 10.16 -7.18
C VAL A 706 -2.81 9.06 -8.12
N VAL A 707 -3.98 9.28 -8.69
CA VAL A 707 -4.63 8.35 -9.61
C VAL A 707 -4.40 8.82 -11.04
N MET A 708 -3.81 7.97 -11.83
CA MET A 708 -3.52 8.20 -13.24
C MET A 708 -4.28 7.17 -14.07
N LEU A 709 -5.37 7.59 -14.68
CA LEU A 709 -6.11 6.81 -15.67
C LEU A 709 -5.47 6.97 -17.05
N ASN A 710 -6.18 6.62 -18.13
CA ASN A 710 -5.65 6.80 -19.48
C ASN A 710 -5.26 8.28 -19.72
N GLN A 711 -4.03 8.53 -20.17
CA GLN A 711 -3.45 9.87 -20.36
C GLN A 711 -3.26 10.20 -21.84
N ALA A 712 -3.31 11.49 -22.19
CA ALA A 712 -2.87 11.96 -23.50
C ALA A 712 -1.34 11.73 -23.69
N ALA A 713 -0.88 11.68 -24.94
CA ALA A 713 0.53 11.38 -25.22
C ALA A 713 1.48 12.44 -24.64
N THR A 714 1.10 13.71 -24.70
CA THR A 714 1.87 14.85 -24.15
C THR A 714 1.96 14.79 -22.63
N ASP A 715 0.84 14.57 -21.96
CA ASP A 715 0.71 14.60 -20.50
C ASP A 715 1.46 13.44 -19.83
N ARG A 716 1.49 12.30 -20.52
CA ARG A 716 2.05 11.05 -20.01
C ARG A 716 3.54 11.15 -19.68
N GLU A 717 4.34 11.76 -20.59
CA GLU A 717 5.79 11.89 -20.40
C GLU A 717 6.13 12.81 -19.24
N GLU A 718 5.41 13.93 -19.08
CA GLU A 718 5.61 14.84 -17.96
C GLU A 718 5.22 14.22 -16.62
N LEU A 719 4.08 13.49 -16.59
CA LEU A 719 3.67 12.75 -15.40
C LEU A 719 4.67 11.65 -15.04
N ALA A 720 5.16 10.91 -16.04
CA ALA A 720 6.14 9.85 -15.83
C ALA A 720 7.43 10.41 -15.21
N SER A 721 7.93 11.52 -15.73
CA SER A 721 9.11 12.20 -15.17
C SER A 721 8.86 12.70 -13.74
N LEU A 722 7.70 13.30 -13.46
CA LEU A 722 7.37 13.85 -12.15
C LEU A 722 7.16 12.77 -11.08
N MET A 723 6.57 11.64 -11.46
CA MET A 723 6.17 10.55 -10.55
C MET A 723 7.17 9.40 -10.50
N GLY A 724 8.22 9.40 -11.33
CA GLY A 724 9.18 8.30 -11.41
C GLY A 724 8.58 7.02 -11.98
N ILE A 725 7.74 7.12 -13.03
CA ILE A 725 7.03 5.98 -13.65
C ILE A 725 7.93 5.34 -14.70
N SER A 726 8.09 4.01 -14.65
CA SER A 726 8.83 3.24 -15.64
C SER A 726 8.04 3.08 -16.96
N ASP A 727 8.74 2.73 -18.06
CA ASP A 727 8.12 2.46 -19.37
C ASP A 727 7.07 1.34 -19.29
N LEU A 728 7.31 0.30 -18.50
CA LEU A 728 6.34 -0.78 -18.30
C LEU A 728 5.10 -0.30 -17.54
N GLN A 729 5.30 0.57 -16.54
CA GLN A 729 4.20 1.18 -15.78
C GLN A 729 3.42 2.17 -16.65
N MET A 730 4.06 2.90 -17.57
CA MET A 730 3.38 3.76 -18.54
C MET A 730 2.38 2.99 -19.40
N GLY A 731 2.60 1.69 -19.64
CA GLY A 731 1.65 0.83 -20.34
C GLY A 731 0.27 0.78 -19.68
N TYR A 732 0.17 0.99 -18.36
CA TYR A 732 -1.11 0.99 -17.64
C TYR A 732 -1.88 2.30 -17.72
N ILE A 733 -1.28 3.36 -18.27
CA ILE A 733 -1.91 4.67 -18.49
C ILE A 733 -1.91 5.08 -19.98
N THR A 734 -1.60 4.14 -20.88
CA THR A 734 -1.48 4.37 -22.32
C THR A 734 -2.47 3.50 -23.08
N ASN A 735 -3.45 4.12 -23.74
CA ASN A 735 -4.44 3.43 -24.59
C ASN A 735 -5.12 2.25 -23.88
N VAL A 736 -5.44 2.44 -22.59
CA VAL A 736 -6.12 1.44 -21.77
C VAL A 736 -7.62 1.70 -21.72
N ASP A 737 -8.38 0.65 -21.41
CA ASP A 737 -9.84 0.75 -21.22
C ASP A 737 -10.19 1.65 -20.03
N ALA A 738 -11.41 2.19 -20.05
CA ALA A 738 -11.94 2.98 -18.93
C ALA A 738 -11.88 2.18 -17.62
N GLY A 739 -11.48 2.85 -16.54
CA GLY A 739 -11.32 2.24 -15.22
C GLY A 739 -10.00 1.47 -15.03
N HIS A 740 -9.10 1.48 -16.01
CA HIS A 740 -7.73 0.98 -15.85
C HIS A 740 -6.78 2.16 -15.61
N GLY A 741 -5.75 1.94 -14.82
CA GLY A 741 -4.79 2.99 -14.52
C GLY A 741 -3.67 2.55 -13.60
N LEU A 742 -2.94 3.55 -13.14
CA LEU A 742 -1.87 3.45 -12.18
C LEU A 742 -2.17 4.36 -10.99
N VAL A 743 -2.02 3.89 -9.77
CA VAL A 743 -2.25 4.68 -8.56
C VAL A 743 -1.01 4.67 -7.68
N LYS A 744 -0.59 5.88 -7.28
CA LYS A 744 0.40 6.09 -6.23
C LYS A 744 -0.34 6.21 -4.90
N ILE A 745 0.02 5.38 -3.92
CA ILE A 745 -0.53 5.40 -2.56
C ILE A 745 0.64 5.39 -1.59
N GLY A 746 0.96 6.56 -1.01
CA GLY A 746 2.21 6.72 -0.25
C GLY A 746 3.43 6.43 -1.11
N GLY A 747 4.24 5.46 -0.71
CA GLY A 747 5.41 5.01 -1.48
C GLY A 747 5.09 3.91 -2.51
N ALA A 748 3.87 3.36 -2.53
CA ALA A 748 3.49 2.29 -3.45
C ALA A 748 2.94 2.86 -4.76
N LEU A 749 3.35 2.28 -5.88
CA LEU A 749 2.84 2.60 -7.22
C LEU A 749 2.22 1.34 -7.83
N VAL A 750 0.90 1.25 -7.85
CA VAL A 750 0.16 0.02 -8.12
C VAL A 750 -0.72 0.16 -9.37
N PRO A 751 -0.59 -0.73 -10.36
CA PRO A 751 -1.54 -0.78 -11.47
C PRO A 751 -2.89 -1.34 -10.99
N PHE A 752 -3.98 -0.71 -11.42
CA PHE A 752 -5.31 -1.06 -10.93
C PHE A 752 -6.34 -1.22 -12.04
N VAL A 753 -7.42 -1.93 -11.69
CA VAL A 753 -8.64 -2.07 -12.49
C VAL A 753 -9.83 -1.76 -11.59
N ASN A 754 -10.60 -0.76 -11.96
CA ASN A 754 -11.86 -0.41 -11.29
C ASN A 754 -13.03 -0.61 -12.26
N LYS A 755 -13.84 -1.64 -12.03
CA LYS A 755 -15.03 -1.94 -12.82
C LYS A 755 -16.25 -2.04 -11.90
N VAL A 756 -17.14 -1.06 -11.99
CA VAL A 756 -18.44 -1.11 -11.30
C VAL A 756 -19.45 -1.82 -12.20
N PRO A 757 -20.18 -2.82 -11.69
CA PRO A 757 -21.21 -3.54 -12.48
C PRO A 757 -22.30 -2.58 -12.95
N LYS A 758 -22.61 -2.60 -14.25
CA LYS A 758 -23.55 -1.66 -14.87
C LYS A 758 -25.02 -1.84 -14.46
N ASP A 759 -25.36 -3.02 -13.96
CA ASP A 759 -26.71 -3.39 -13.51
C ASP A 759 -27.03 -2.93 -12.08
N THR A 760 -26.17 -2.08 -11.50
CA THR A 760 -26.31 -1.61 -10.12
C THR A 760 -26.89 -0.20 -10.04
N LYS A 761 -27.62 0.08 -8.94
CA LYS A 761 -28.10 1.44 -8.64
C LYS A 761 -26.93 2.41 -8.40
N LEU A 762 -25.85 1.91 -7.80
CA LEU A 762 -24.64 2.70 -7.60
C LEU A 762 -24.04 3.14 -8.93
N TYR A 763 -23.95 2.25 -9.93
CA TYR A 763 -23.50 2.64 -11.27
C TYR A 763 -24.38 3.72 -11.91
N ALA A 764 -25.71 3.60 -11.78
CA ALA A 764 -26.65 4.58 -12.31
C ALA A 764 -26.48 6.00 -11.72
N LEU A 765 -26.00 6.09 -10.47
CA LEU A 765 -25.65 7.37 -9.83
C LEU A 765 -24.30 7.93 -10.31
N MET A 766 -23.36 7.04 -10.68
CA MET A 766 -22.00 7.42 -11.04
C MET A 766 -21.85 7.76 -12.52
N THR A 767 -22.67 7.14 -13.40
CA THR A 767 -22.52 7.31 -14.85
C THR A 767 -22.94 8.71 -15.30
N THR A 768 -22.15 9.30 -16.21
CA THR A 768 -22.43 10.55 -16.91
C THR A 768 -22.75 10.32 -18.39
N LYS A 769 -22.74 9.04 -18.84
CA LYS A 769 -22.99 8.72 -20.25
C LYS A 769 -24.44 8.96 -20.61
N PHE A 770 -24.64 9.64 -21.73
CA PHE A 770 -25.98 9.87 -22.29
C PHE A 770 -26.64 8.55 -22.66
N GLY A 771 -27.79 8.26 -22.06
CA GLY A 771 -28.55 7.03 -22.33
C GLY A 771 -28.23 5.80 -21.47
N GLU A 772 -27.28 5.93 -20.51
CA GLU A 772 -27.00 4.91 -19.49
C GLU A 772 -27.51 5.30 -18.09
#